data_054a8678dbfd474a53539b8b04ebe2b6
#
_entry.id   054a8678dbfd474a53539b8b04ebe2b6
#
_cell.length_a   1.000
_cell.length_b   1.000
_cell.length_c   1.000
_cell.angle_alpha   90.00
_cell.angle_beta   90.00
_cell.angle_gamma   90.00
#
_symmetry.space_group_name_H-M   'P 1'
#
loop_
_entity.id
_entity.type
_entity.pdbx_description
1 polymer ?
#
loop_
_entity_poly.entity_id
_entity_poly.type
_entity_poly.pdbx_seq_one_letter_code
_entity_poly.pdbx_strand_id
1 'polypeptide(L)'
;MIIMRKTLLVTAVMSCIGISSYTHAHAPVDMGVVNEEKLIEMLIRKGVVDRYASEEAKQLALKAYLAKKINHGFSGDDRLGKKALLNRAKVLKAMKAGKGSQQHNVFALDVSQKRNDKVLALLIDFPDLPWNDNRLTPELTDMFYADYLPEHYQSLLFSDTGYDGPSGQNLISMRQYYHQESGDSYGVSGQVMGWYHAAHEAAYYGGHSKSGGNDVNPQQLVREALDQLANDPNINLADFDIEDRYDYDNDGDYREPDGVIDHLMVFHSSVGEEAGGGVLGDDAIWSHRHNLGQFYVLQGTQSNVPGRFNGQYAAYDYTMQPIDAAAGVCAHEYGHDLGLPDEYDTQYTGKGEPVSYWSIMSSGSWAGKVPGTEPTAFSAWSKQFLQDAVGGKWVKPTEVTLDELAQHAKVIKLRQTTDTEQQNLVKIPLPPKQVEDLPPYEGSYDFYSDKGDSLKNKMHRTLTVPNASNVTLKFKAWYQIEKDYDFARVTVNGESVAGNITTMDDPQNTGLVPAISGESQGWVDAEFDLSKWAGQEINLGFEYVTDGGLAMAGLYLDNLQLEADGVTTLIDDAESTPTFTFDGFRLNNGFHTADHYYLLQWRSHEGVDAGLGHLRRFNDLMSFEPGLLVWYVDESLTDNWVGNHPGQGWLGVVDADQNTLVWANSAQAAQTRFQVRDAAFSLQDQAPLRLVNNAGDVLEDSSLIANANFADDQDYSNPGQPDAGRLLTELGLQIDVLEHGENNQYGLIKITRQSTPNTAPEADFDFTVNDLTVSTTNLSQDPDGSIVSYHWDFGNGQTSTAAAPTWTYQKPGSYRISLTATDDQGATDSISKQVTVSEPGQAPIARVWHFNLFRTVVVWSTSWDEDGHIVDTKWTLPNGEEKHGVSLIHTFPQHGQYDVLLTITDNDGKMTTKTIHFDL
;
A
#
# COMPACT_ATOMS: atom_id res chain seq x y z
N MET A 1 59.29 -12.26 -15.04
CA MET A 1 60.41 -11.49 -14.44
C MET A 1 59.73 -10.38 -13.66
N ILE A 2 59.36 -10.63 -12.37
CA ILE A 2 60.06 -10.27 -11.18
C ILE A 2 60.28 -8.72 -11.17
N ILE A 3 59.71 -7.92 -10.26
CA ILE A 3 59.78 -7.73 -8.82
C ILE A 3 58.78 -6.61 -8.42
N MET A 4 57.85 -6.75 -7.59
CA MET A 4 57.71 -6.54 -6.12
C MET A 4 58.23 -5.23 -5.52
N ARG A 5 57.32 -4.62 -4.69
CA ARG A 5 57.47 -3.78 -3.48
C ARG A 5 57.55 -2.25 -3.69
N LYS A 6 56.95 -1.38 -2.88
CA LYS A 6 56.66 -1.39 -1.42
C LYS A 6 55.63 -0.31 -1.05
N THR A 7 54.91 -0.59 -0.02
CA THR A 7 54.06 0.24 0.88
C THR A 7 54.80 1.52 1.38
N LEU A 8 54.07 2.65 1.42
CA LEU A 8 54.33 3.70 2.38
C LEU A 8 53.01 4.24 2.94
N LEU A 9 52.89 4.06 4.26
CA LEU A 9 51.86 4.60 5.11
C LEU A 9 52.18 6.09 5.35
N VAL A 10 51.27 7.00 5.02
CA VAL A 10 51.31 8.37 5.52
C VAL A 10 50.00 8.64 6.24
N THR A 11 50.07 8.70 7.56
CA THR A 11 48.99 9.11 8.45
C THR A 11 48.87 10.63 8.34
N ALA A 12 47.83 11.13 7.73
CA ALA A 12 47.39 12.50 7.83
C ALA A 12 46.09 12.53 8.65
N VAL A 13 46.17 13.01 9.87
CA VAL A 13 45.03 13.40 10.68
C VAL A 13 44.46 14.67 10.04
N MET A 14 43.37 14.54 9.29
CA MET A 14 42.49 15.66 8.97
C MET A 14 41.25 15.54 9.84
N SER A 15 41.07 16.54 10.68
CA SER A 15 39.83 16.84 11.39
C SER A 15 38.67 16.92 10.37
N CYS A 16 37.86 15.90 10.32
CA CYS A 16 36.58 15.95 9.62
C CYS A 16 35.65 16.86 10.43
N ILE A 17 35.50 18.09 9.97
CA ILE A 17 34.25 18.82 10.17
C ILE A 17 33.22 18.03 9.36
N GLY A 18 32.33 17.36 10.06
CA GLY A 18 31.21 16.66 9.43
C GLY A 18 30.33 17.67 8.73
N ILE A 19 30.52 17.80 7.41
CA ILE A 19 29.46 18.27 6.54
C ILE A 19 28.57 17.01 6.33
N SER A 20 27.51 16.92 7.11
CA SER A 20 26.41 16.00 6.76
C SER A 20 25.97 16.40 5.35
N SER A 21 26.26 15.55 4.38
CA SER A 21 25.65 15.62 3.06
C SER A 21 24.17 15.30 3.28
N TYR A 22 23.36 16.35 3.40
CA TYR A 22 21.92 16.23 3.23
C TYR A 22 21.70 15.64 1.82
N THR A 23 21.25 14.41 1.74
CA THR A 23 20.62 13.90 0.53
C THR A 23 19.39 14.77 0.35
N HIS A 24 19.42 15.69 -0.63
CA HIS A 24 18.26 16.45 -1.01
C HIS A 24 17.25 15.44 -1.54
N ALA A 25 16.17 15.20 -0.79
CA ALA A 25 15.05 14.49 -1.32
C ALA A 25 14.50 15.34 -2.47
N HIS A 26 14.44 14.75 -3.67
CA HIS A 26 13.84 15.41 -4.83
C HIS A 26 12.33 15.54 -4.57
N ALA A 27 11.72 16.67 -4.96
CA ALA A 27 10.28 16.82 -4.85
C ALA A 27 9.56 15.73 -5.66
N PRO A 28 8.44 15.19 -5.17
CA PRO A 28 7.63 14.25 -5.92
C PRO A 28 7.07 14.93 -7.17
N VAL A 29 6.66 14.15 -8.15
CA VAL A 29 6.00 14.62 -9.37
C VAL A 29 4.55 14.14 -9.32
N ASP A 30 3.62 15.06 -9.37
CA ASP A 30 2.20 14.77 -9.50
C ASP A 30 1.83 14.60 -10.98
N MET A 31 1.36 13.41 -11.35
CA MET A 31 0.95 13.08 -12.71
C MET A 31 -0.54 13.42 -12.99
N GLY A 32 -1.35 13.64 -11.96
CA GLY A 32 -2.75 14.07 -12.07
C GLY A 32 -2.90 15.46 -12.69
N VAL A 33 -1.87 16.29 -12.51
CA VAL A 33 -1.83 17.63 -13.09
C VAL A 33 -1.12 17.69 -14.45
N VAL A 34 -0.84 16.57 -15.12
CA VAL A 34 -0.15 16.51 -16.42
C VAL A 34 -1.02 17.00 -17.57
N ASN A 35 -0.50 17.94 -18.32
CA ASN A 35 -1.03 18.32 -19.63
C ASN A 35 -0.18 17.66 -20.75
N GLU A 36 -0.56 16.46 -21.15
CA GLU A 36 0.19 15.67 -22.13
C GLU A 36 0.39 16.39 -23.47
N GLU A 37 -0.62 17.16 -23.91
CA GLU A 37 -0.55 17.91 -25.17
C GLU A 37 0.56 18.97 -25.12
N LYS A 38 0.62 19.74 -24.04
CA LYS A 38 1.64 20.76 -23.81
C LYS A 38 3.04 20.16 -23.60
N LEU A 39 3.13 19.01 -22.92
CA LEU A 39 4.39 18.27 -22.79
C LEU A 39 4.90 17.76 -24.16
N ILE A 40 4.03 17.21 -25.00
CA ILE A 40 4.40 16.80 -26.37
C ILE A 40 4.85 18.02 -27.17
N GLU A 41 4.19 19.16 -27.07
CA GLU A 41 4.63 20.40 -27.70
C GLU A 41 6.01 20.85 -27.22
N MET A 42 6.29 20.74 -25.94
CA MET A 42 7.62 21.00 -25.36
C MET A 42 8.67 20.05 -25.92
N LEU A 43 8.39 18.74 -25.98
CA LEU A 43 9.30 17.72 -26.55
C LEU A 43 9.58 17.99 -28.04
N ILE A 44 8.59 18.47 -28.80
CA ILE A 44 8.77 18.90 -30.20
C ILE A 44 9.66 20.16 -30.28
N ARG A 45 9.43 21.15 -29.44
CA ARG A 45 10.26 22.37 -29.39
C ARG A 45 11.73 22.05 -29.08
N LYS A 46 11.95 21.08 -28.20
CA LYS A 46 13.30 20.58 -27.82
C LYS A 46 13.94 19.67 -28.88
N GLY A 47 13.20 19.27 -29.90
CA GLY A 47 13.67 18.35 -30.94
C GLY A 47 13.83 16.91 -30.47
N VAL A 48 13.20 16.52 -29.38
CA VAL A 48 13.16 15.14 -28.89
C VAL A 48 12.33 14.25 -29.82
N VAL A 49 11.24 14.81 -30.35
CA VAL A 49 10.37 14.15 -31.31
C VAL A 49 10.06 15.14 -32.46
N ASP A 50 9.95 14.62 -33.68
CA ASP A 50 9.59 15.46 -34.84
C ASP A 50 8.12 15.88 -34.79
N ARG A 51 7.82 17.11 -35.19
CA ARG A 51 6.44 17.62 -35.25
C ARG A 51 5.51 16.74 -36.09
N TYR A 52 6.04 16.16 -37.16
CA TYR A 52 5.30 15.32 -38.10
C TYR A 52 5.42 13.81 -37.80
N ALA A 53 6.02 13.47 -36.66
CA ALA A 53 6.06 12.07 -36.20
C ALA A 53 4.65 11.53 -35.98
N SER A 54 4.51 10.19 -36.07
CA SER A 54 3.24 9.52 -35.72
C SER A 54 2.86 9.79 -34.26
N GLU A 55 1.58 9.70 -33.96
CA GLU A 55 1.11 9.86 -32.58
C GLU A 55 1.75 8.84 -31.65
N GLU A 56 1.91 7.59 -32.10
CA GLU A 56 2.63 6.55 -31.38
C GLU A 56 4.06 6.97 -31.00
N ALA A 57 4.80 7.60 -31.95
CA ALA A 57 6.15 8.08 -31.67
C ALA A 57 6.14 9.24 -30.64
N LYS A 58 5.13 10.11 -30.70
CA LYS A 58 4.96 11.20 -29.73
C LYS A 58 4.60 10.65 -28.34
N GLN A 59 3.67 9.70 -28.26
CA GLN A 59 3.29 9.05 -27.00
C GLN A 59 4.45 8.24 -26.40
N LEU A 60 5.26 7.56 -27.25
CA LEU A 60 6.46 6.88 -26.79
C LEU A 60 7.51 7.88 -26.23
N ALA A 61 7.67 9.05 -26.88
CA ALA A 61 8.57 10.08 -26.38
C ALA A 61 8.06 10.68 -25.05
N LEU A 62 6.75 10.91 -24.93
CA LEU A 62 6.12 11.36 -23.69
C LEU A 62 6.31 10.32 -22.58
N LYS A 63 5.99 9.05 -22.82
CA LYS A 63 6.18 7.97 -21.86
C LYS A 63 7.64 7.85 -21.41
N ALA A 64 8.59 7.96 -22.36
CA ALA A 64 10.01 7.94 -22.04
C ALA A 64 10.47 9.18 -21.25
N TYR A 65 9.81 10.31 -21.41
CA TYR A 65 10.05 11.51 -20.60
C TYR A 65 9.51 11.34 -19.18
N LEU A 66 8.26 10.94 -19.06
CA LEU A 66 7.59 10.72 -17.79
C LEU A 66 8.26 9.59 -16.98
N ALA A 67 8.72 8.52 -17.63
CA ALA A 67 9.42 7.41 -16.97
C ALA A 67 10.68 7.83 -16.21
N LYS A 68 11.29 8.97 -16.51
CA LYS A 68 12.41 9.51 -15.75
C LYS A 68 12.00 10.15 -14.43
N LYS A 69 10.72 10.45 -14.28
CA LYS A 69 10.13 11.15 -13.13
C LYS A 69 9.39 10.23 -12.16
N ILE A 70 9.15 8.98 -12.57
CA ILE A 70 8.20 8.05 -11.93
C ILE A 70 8.68 7.44 -10.61
N ASN A 71 9.81 7.70 -10.07
CA ASN A 71 10.29 6.94 -8.90
C ASN A 71 9.92 7.52 -7.53
N HIS A 72 8.95 8.41 -7.47
CA HIS A 72 8.57 9.00 -6.19
C HIS A 72 7.05 9.16 -6.15
N GLY A 73 6.35 8.02 -6.09
CA GLY A 73 5.00 8.00 -5.57
C GLY A 73 4.97 8.72 -4.23
N PHE A 74 3.80 9.07 -3.72
CA PHE A 74 3.57 9.75 -2.44
C PHE A 74 4.71 9.38 -1.48
N SER A 75 5.70 10.25 -1.38
CA SER A 75 7.00 9.85 -0.86
C SER A 75 6.83 9.40 0.57
N GLY A 76 7.35 8.22 0.90
CA GLY A 76 7.43 7.72 2.26
C GLY A 76 8.10 8.67 3.26
N ASP A 77 8.54 9.85 2.81
CA ASP A 77 9.15 10.90 3.61
C ASP A 77 8.15 11.85 4.28
N ASP A 78 6.85 11.78 4.00
CA ASP A 78 5.84 12.54 4.75
C ASP A 78 5.30 11.77 5.97
N ARG A 79 6.20 11.36 6.82
CA ARG A 79 5.92 10.57 8.02
C ARG A 79 5.02 11.28 9.01
N LEU A 80 5.22 12.60 9.16
CA LEU A 80 4.42 13.41 10.09
C LEU A 80 2.98 13.54 9.58
N GLY A 81 2.78 13.88 8.31
CA GLY A 81 1.44 13.99 7.72
C GLY A 81 0.67 12.68 7.75
N LYS A 82 1.29 11.55 7.38
CA LYS A 82 0.67 10.22 7.48
C LYS A 82 0.33 9.85 8.91
N LYS A 83 1.23 10.08 9.87
CA LYS A 83 0.99 9.82 11.28
C LYS A 83 -0.21 10.63 11.80
N ALA A 84 -0.28 11.91 11.44
CA ALA A 84 -1.39 12.79 11.83
C ALA A 84 -2.74 12.26 11.29
N LEU A 85 -2.81 11.92 10.00
CA LEU A 85 -4.01 11.37 9.37
C LEU A 85 -4.45 10.05 10.00
N LEU A 86 -3.52 9.13 10.26
CA LEU A 86 -3.81 7.85 10.88
C LEU A 86 -4.31 7.99 12.32
N ASN A 87 -3.70 8.88 13.10
CA ASN A 87 -4.14 9.15 14.47
C ASN A 87 -5.53 9.78 14.47
N ARG A 88 -5.78 10.76 13.61
CA ARG A 88 -7.08 11.39 13.43
C ARG A 88 -8.15 10.37 13.03
N ALA A 89 -7.86 9.48 12.07
CA ALA A 89 -8.78 8.41 11.67
C ALA A 89 -9.06 7.42 12.82
N LYS A 90 -8.06 7.04 13.62
CA LYS A 90 -8.22 6.18 14.80
C LYS A 90 -9.12 6.82 15.85
N VAL A 91 -8.92 8.10 16.14
CA VAL A 91 -9.73 8.87 17.09
C VAL A 91 -11.19 8.93 16.64
N LEU A 92 -11.44 9.26 15.37
CA LEU A 92 -12.78 9.32 14.79
C LEU A 92 -13.48 7.95 14.79
N LYS A 93 -12.76 6.88 14.49
CA LYS A 93 -13.28 5.50 14.54
C LYS A 93 -13.63 5.09 15.96
N ALA A 94 -12.81 5.43 16.95
CA ALA A 94 -13.09 5.17 18.37
C ALA A 94 -14.32 5.92 18.88
N MET A 95 -14.50 7.18 18.44
CA MET A 95 -15.69 7.98 18.76
C MET A 95 -16.97 7.40 18.17
N LYS A 96 -16.95 7.01 16.88
CA LYS A 96 -18.10 6.36 16.23
C LYS A 96 -18.49 5.05 16.93
N ALA A 97 -17.52 4.31 17.49
CA ALA A 97 -17.74 3.08 18.22
C ALA A 97 -18.23 3.29 19.69
N GLY A 98 -18.43 4.53 20.16
CA GLY A 98 -18.82 4.84 21.53
C GLY A 98 -17.78 4.43 22.58
N LYS A 99 -16.53 4.20 22.19
CA LYS A 99 -15.42 3.75 23.05
C LYS A 99 -14.50 4.88 23.52
N GLY A 100 -14.90 6.14 23.34
CA GLY A 100 -14.13 7.30 23.80
C GLY A 100 -13.98 7.30 25.32
N SER A 101 -12.76 7.26 25.83
CA SER A 101 -12.50 7.42 27.26
C SER A 101 -12.80 8.86 27.66
N GLN A 102 -13.35 9.06 28.86
CA GLN A 102 -13.67 10.38 29.45
C GLN A 102 -12.44 11.26 29.77
N GLN A 103 -11.25 10.91 29.28
CA GLN A 103 -9.99 11.59 29.63
C GLN A 103 -9.43 12.47 28.52
N HIS A 104 -9.97 12.37 27.31
CA HIS A 104 -9.61 13.28 26.22
C HIS A 104 -10.83 14.14 25.96
N ASN A 105 -10.72 15.43 26.19
CA ASN A 105 -11.64 16.44 25.67
C ASN A 105 -11.46 16.55 24.15
N VAL A 106 -11.56 15.42 23.48
CA VAL A 106 -11.65 15.42 22.03
C VAL A 106 -12.99 16.05 21.72
N PHE A 107 -12.98 17.31 21.37
CA PHE A 107 -14.13 17.94 20.75
C PHE A 107 -14.50 17.06 19.58
N ALA A 108 -15.57 16.28 19.72
CA ALA A 108 -16.16 15.55 18.63
C ALA A 108 -16.19 16.54 17.47
N LEU A 109 -15.58 16.16 16.32
CA LEU A 109 -15.78 16.91 15.11
C LEU A 109 -17.28 16.96 14.93
N ASP A 110 -17.91 18.04 15.39
CA ASP A 110 -19.35 18.22 15.26
C ASP A 110 -19.57 18.41 13.76
N VAL A 111 -19.90 17.30 13.10
CA VAL A 111 -20.20 17.29 11.64
C VAL A 111 -21.31 18.28 11.27
N SER A 112 -21.99 18.87 12.24
CA SER A 112 -22.99 19.92 12.05
C SER A 112 -22.38 21.33 11.96
N GLN A 113 -21.12 21.54 12.38
CA GLN A 113 -20.49 22.87 12.34
C GLN A 113 -19.77 23.10 11.03
N LYS A 114 -19.93 24.30 10.49
CA LYS A 114 -19.14 24.74 9.33
C LYS A 114 -17.68 24.85 9.71
N ARG A 115 -16.82 24.22 8.92
CA ARG A 115 -15.37 24.37 9.00
C ARG A 115 -14.91 25.39 7.96
N ASN A 116 -13.92 26.20 8.30
CA ASN A 116 -13.28 27.10 7.36
C ASN A 116 -11.78 27.15 7.64
N ASP A 117 -11.01 26.56 6.76
CA ASP A 117 -9.57 26.53 6.88
C ASP A 117 -8.93 27.79 6.32
N LYS A 118 -7.76 28.13 6.83
CA LYS A 118 -6.99 29.33 6.50
C LYS A 118 -5.75 28.94 5.70
N VAL A 119 -5.71 29.35 4.45
CA VAL A 119 -4.57 29.09 3.56
C VAL A 119 -3.73 30.36 3.42
N LEU A 120 -2.43 30.23 3.61
CA LEU A 120 -1.45 31.24 3.29
C LEU A 120 -0.87 30.96 1.91
N ALA A 121 -1.09 31.87 0.96
CA ALA A 121 -0.56 31.75 -0.39
C ALA A 121 0.59 32.75 -0.61
N LEU A 122 1.75 32.26 -1.06
CA LEU A 122 2.94 33.07 -1.31
C LEU A 122 3.23 33.12 -2.80
N LEU A 123 3.51 34.31 -3.33
CA LEU A 123 3.96 34.51 -4.70
C LEU A 123 5.46 34.81 -4.70
N ILE A 124 6.23 34.07 -5.51
CA ILE A 124 7.68 34.27 -5.61
C ILE A 124 8.14 34.21 -7.07
N ASP A 125 8.94 35.18 -7.50
CA ASP A 125 9.48 35.23 -8.84
C ASP A 125 10.99 34.99 -8.91
N PHE A 126 11.47 34.74 -10.12
CA PHE A 126 12.89 34.50 -10.39
C PHE A 126 13.55 35.72 -11.01
N PRO A 127 14.88 35.96 -10.72
CA PRO A 127 15.60 37.10 -11.29
C PRO A 127 15.64 37.11 -12.83
N ASP A 128 15.64 35.92 -13.45
CA ASP A 128 15.65 35.70 -14.89
C ASP A 128 14.23 35.64 -15.52
N LEU A 129 13.21 35.52 -14.67
CA LEU A 129 11.79 35.41 -15.07
C LEU A 129 10.91 36.16 -14.06
N PRO A 130 11.00 37.49 -13.92
CA PRO A 130 10.17 38.24 -12.98
C PRO A 130 8.69 38.18 -13.40
N TRP A 131 7.79 38.21 -12.41
CA TRP A 131 6.34 38.05 -12.62
C TRP A 131 5.74 39.02 -13.62
N ASN A 132 6.30 40.22 -13.75
CA ASN A 132 5.87 41.30 -14.67
C ASN A 132 6.65 41.34 -16.01
N ASP A 133 7.61 40.43 -16.20
CA ASP A 133 8.33 40.17 -17.45
C ASP A 133 8.62 38.67 -17.59
N ASN A 134 7.60 37.85 -17.42
CA ASN A 134 7.66 36.39 -17.41
C ASN A 134 7.72 35.74 -18.80
N ARG A 135 7.76 36.57 -19.85
CA ARG A 135 7.85 36.17 -21.27
C ARG A 135 6.75 35.21 -21.71
N LEU A 136 5.61 35.17 -21.00
CA LEU A 136 4.47 34.35 -21.39
C LEU A 136 3.76 34.92 -22.63
N THR A 137 3.20 34.03 -23.42
CA THR A 137 2.36 34.35 -24.57
C THR A 137 1.16 33.40 -24.60
N PRO A 138 0.07 33.76 -25.31
CA PRO A 138 -1.10 32.88 -25.45
C PRO A 138 -0.81 31.50 -26.06
N GLU A 139 0.33 31.34 -26.75
CA GLU A 139 0.73 30.05 -27.32
C GLU A 139 1.36 29.14 -26.26
N LEU A 140 1.92 29.71 -25.20
CA LEU A 140 2.60 28.93 -24.14
C LEU A 140 1.65 28.45 -23.06
N THR A 141 0.57 29.21 -22.81
CA THR A 141 -0.43 28.85 -21.80
C THR A 141 -1.84 29.21 -22.24
N ASP A 142 -2.81 28.39 -21.86
CA ASP A 142 -4.23 28.66 -22.04
C ASP A 142 -4.78 29.70 -21.02
N MET A 143 -4.02 29.91 -19.90
CA MET A 143 -4.34 30.85 -18.82
C MET A 143 -3.49 32.13 -18.92
N PHE A 144 -3.39 32.70 -20.11
CA PHE A 144 -2.65 33.94 -20.35
C PHE A 144 -3.37 35.16 -19.84
N TYR A 145 -2.72 35.94 -18.98
CA TYR A 145 -3.15 37.27 -18.54
C TYR A 145 -2.08 38.34 -18.88
N ALA A 146 -2.51 39.57 -19.06
CA ALA A 146 -1.57 40.67 -19.28
C ALA A 146 -0.74 40.98 -18.02
N ASP A 147 -1.33 40.77 -16.83
CA ASP A 147 -0.73 41.03 -15.54
C ASP A 147 -1.12 39.90 -14.58
N TYR A 148 -0.17 39.45 -13.76
CA TYR A 148 -0.35 38.42 -12.72
C TYR A 148 -0.24 39.05 -11.31
N LEU A 149 -1.19 39.94 -10.99
CA LEU A 149 -1.22 40.67 -9.74
C LEU A 149 -1.67 39.76 -8.56
N PRO A 150 -1.27 40.08 -7.33
CA PRO A 150 -1.73 39.30 -6.15
C PRO A 150 -3.25 39.20 -6.02
N GLU A 151 -3.99 40.22 -6.48
CA GLU A 151 -5.45 40.23 -6.47
C GLU A 151 -6.07 39.18 -7.40
N HIS A 152 -5.37 38.82 -8.47
CA HIS A 152 -5.78 37.71 -9.34
C HIS A 152 -5.81 36.40 -8.53
N TYR A 153 -4.73 36.08 -7.84
CA TYR A 153 -4.63 34.84 -7.02
C TYR A 153 -5.57 34.90 -5.81
N GLN A 154 -5.75 36.09 -5.21
CA GLN A 154 -6.73 36.25 -4.13
C GLN A 154 -8.13 35.88 -4.62
N SER A 155 -8.49 36.27 -5.87
CA SER A 155 -9.78 35.93 -6.46
C SER A 155 -9.86 34.48 -6.90
N LEU A 156 -8.82 33.94 -7.54
CA LEU A 156 -8.70 32.51 -7.94
C LEU A 156 -8.90 31.58 -6.76
N LEU A 157 -8.29 31.88 -5.62
CA LEU A 157 -8.31 31.00 -4.45
C LEU A 157 -9.55 31.24 -3.58
N PHE A 158 -9.92 32.50 -3.29
CA PHE A 158 -10.79 32.79 -2.16
C PHE A 158 -12.05 33.58 -2.47
N SER A 159 -12.35 33.90 -3.74
CA SER A 159 -13.56 34.61 -4.10
C SER A 159 -14.82 33.78 -3.88
N ASP A 160 -15.89 34.40 -3.33
CA ASP A 160 -17.23 33.80 -3.24
C ASP A 160 -18.01 33.87 -4.57
N THR A 161 -17.54 34.66 -5.54
CA THR A 161 -18.24 34.94 -6.80
C THR A 161 -17.51 34.50 -8.06
N GLY A 162 -16.37 33.82 -7.89
CA GLY A 162 -15.49 33.37 -8.97
C GLY A 162 -14.41 34.42 -9.29
N TYR A 163 -13.65 34.13 -10.36
CA TYR A 163 -12.59 35.00 -10.81
C TYR A 163 -12.63 35.20 -12.33
N ASP A 164 -11.99 36.25 -12.81
CA ASP A 164 -11.97 36.59 -14.24
C ASP A 164 -11.03 35.67 -15.00
N GLY A 165 -11.55 34.92 -15.96
CA GLY A 165 -10.79 34.09 -16.87
C GLY A 165 -10.11 34.87 -17.98
N PRO A 166 -9.16 34.27 -18.76
CA PRO A 166 -8.36 34.96 -19.77
C PRO A 166 -9.17 35.59 -20.89
N SER A 167 -10.39 35.16 -21.14
CA SER A 167 -11.31 35.71 -22.13
C SER A 167 -12.47 36.49 -21.51
N GLY A 168 -12.36 36.85 -20.22
CA GLY A 168 -13.38 37.62 -19.50
C GLY A 168 -14.58 36.78 -19.03
N GLN A 169 -14.49 35.44 -19.06
CA GLN A 169 -15.48 34.56 -18.47
C GLN A 169 -15.32 34.54 -16.94
N ASN A 170 -16.41 34.38 -16.22
CA ASN A 170 -16.36 34.14 -14.79
C ASN A 170 -16.11 32.68 -14.52
N LEU A 171 -14.96 32.33 -13.89
CA LEU A 171 -14.52 31.00 -13.58
C LEU A 171 -14.75 30.69 -12.09
N ILE A 172 -14.92 29.42 -11.77
CA ILE A 172 -15.07 28.94 -10.40
C ILE A 172 -13.75 29.12 -9.62
N SER A 173 -13.82 29.70 -8.42
CA SER A 173 -12.68 29.76 -7.51
C SER A 173 -12.50 28.46 -6.75
N MET A 174 -11.30 28.21 -6.18
CA MET A 174 -11.05 27.10 -5.27
C MET A 174 -12.02 27.09 -4.09
N ARG A 175 -12.29 28.25 -3.48
CA ARG A 175 -13.28 28.40 -2.42
C ARG A 175 -14.68 27.95 -2.84
N GLN A 176 -15.16 28.37 -4.01
CA GLN A 176 -16.47 27.97 -4.52
C GLN A 176 -16.54 26.47 -4.80
N TYR A 177 -15.44 25.89 -5.30
CA TYR A 177 -15.33 24.45 -5.52
C TYR A 177 -15.56 23.67 -4.23
N TYR A 178 -14.78 23.96 -3.19
CA TYR A 178 -14.90 23.27 -1.88
C TYR A 178 -16.25 23.52 -1.21
N HIS A 179 -16.82 24.72 -1.33
CA HIS A 179 -18.18 25.02 -0.86
C HIS A 179 -19.24 24.13 -1.53
N GLN A 180 -19.19 24.02 -2.86
CA GLN A 180 -20.16 23.18 -3.60
C GLN A 180 -19.99 21.69 -3.27
N GLU A 181 -18.75 21.21 -3.22
CA GLU A 181 -18.46 19.82 -2.94
C GLU A 181 -18.90 19.35 -1.54
N SER A 182 -18.87 20.26 -0.57
CA SER A 182 -19.22 19.99 0.82
C SER A 182 -20.63 20.47 1.22
N GLY A 183 -21.44 20.94 0.27
CA GLY A 183 -22.75 21.54 0.60
C GLY A 183 -22.62 22.67 1.62
N ASP A 184 -21.71 23.59 1.41
CA ASP A 184 -21.39 24.74 2.27
C ASP A 184 -20.93 24.38 3.70
N SER A 185 -20.60 23.14 3.99
CA SER A 185 -20.15 22.73 5.33
C SER A 185 -18.64 22.89 5.54
N TYR A 186 -17.87 22.97 4.46
CA TYR A 186 -16.43 23.22 4.45
C TYR A 186 -16.11 24.41 3.56
N GLY A 187 -15.27 25.30 4.02
CA GLY A 187 -14.82 26.47 3.29
C GLY A 187 -13.32 26.67 3.39
N VAL A 188 -12.79 27.34 2.41
CA VAL A 188 -11.40 27.78 2.36
C VAL A 188 -11.36 29.28 2.28
N SER A 189 -10.51 29.92 3.06
CA SER A 189 -10.26 31.35 3.02
C SER A 189 -8.79 31.61 3.31
N GLY A 190 -8.28 32.79 2.95
CA GLY A 190 -6.88 33.06 3.17
C GLY A 190 -6.41 34.39 2.64
N GLN A 191 -5.10 34.52 2.59
CA GLN A 191 -4.43 35.73 2.12
C GLN A 191 -3.30 35.38 1.16
N VAL A 192 -3.17 36.16 0.10
CA VAL A 192 -2.07 36.09 -0.87
C VAL A 192 -1.03 37.17 -0.55
N MET A 193 0.24 36.76 -0.43
CA MET A 193 1.37 37.61 -0.09
C MET A 193 2.45 37.55 -1.17
N GLY A 194 3.20 38.61 -1.36
CA GLY A 194 4.26 38.72 -2.37
C GLY A 194 3.84 39.66 -3.48
N TRP A 195 4.52 39.77 -4.65
CA TRP A 195 5.59 38.89 -5.11
C TRP A 195 6.89 39.08 -4.31
N TYR A 196 7.38 38.00 -3.75
CA TYR A 196 8.73 37.90 -3.21
C TYR A 196 9.72 37.58 -4.33
N HIS A 197 11.05 37.66 -4.05
CA HIS A 197 12.08 37.50 -5.07
C HIS A 197 13.04 36.38 -4.69
N ALA A 198 13.17 35.38 -5.53
CA ALA A 198 14.11 34.28 -5.36
C ALA A 198 15.56 34.75 -5.54
N ALA A 199 16.49 34.09 -4.87
CA ALA A 199 17.90 34.44 -4.94
C ALA A 199 18.61 33.98 -6.22
N HIS A 200 18.08 32.94 -6.88
CA HIS A 200 18.68 32.29 -8.04
C HIS A 200 17.73 32.28 -9.25
N GLU A 201 18.29 31.99 -10.44
CA GLU A 201 17.53 31.78 -11.67
C GLU A 201 16.59 30.56 -11.55
N ALA A 202 15.50 30.53 -12.34
CA ALA A 202 14.46 29.53 -12.27
C ALA A 202 15.00 28.09 -12.37
N ALA A 203 15.94 27.83 -13.29
CA ALA A 203 16.57 26.53 -13.48
C ALA A 203 17.37 26.00 -12.26
N TYR A 204 17.71 26.84 -11.30
CA TYR A 204 18.33 26.41 -10.04
C TYR A 204 17.34 25.63 -9.17
N TYR A 205 16.06 25.96 -9.24
CA TYR A 205 15.00 25.36 -8.43
C TYR A 205 14.34 24.16 -9.12
N GLY A 206 13.96 24.32 -10.42
CA GLY A 206 13.27 23.32 -11.21
C GLY A 206 14.16 22.42 -12.08
N GLY A 207 15.43 22.84 -12.33
CA GLY A 207 16.33 22.05 -13.18
C GLY A 207 16.61 20.65 -12.63
N HIS A 208 16.82 19.70 -13.51
CA HIS A 208 16.96 18.29 -13.14
C HIS A 208 18.40 17.88 -12.74
N SER A 209 18.52 16.91 -11.85
CA SER A 209 19.80 16.28 -11.56
C SER A 209 20.26 15.41 -12.73
N LYS A 210 21.57 15.16 -12.87
CA LYS A 210 22.12 14.28 -13.92
C LYS A 210 21.65 12.83 -13.88
N SER A 211 21.07 12.40 -12.76
CA SER A 211 20.64 11.03 -12.49
C SER A 211 19.12 10.85 -12.34
N GLY A 212 18.34 11.93 -12.36
CA GLY A 212 16.89 11.87 -12.18
C GLY A 212 16.17 12.97 -12.91
N GLY A 213 14.86 12.83 -13.10
CA GLY A 213 14.01 13.77 -13.84
C GLY A 213 13.24 14.76 -12.95
N ASN A 214 13.44 14.75 -11.63
CA ASN A 214 12.69 15.60 -10.68
C ASN A 214 13.45 16.88 -10.35
N ASP A 215 12.69 17.89 -9.89
CA ASP A 215 13.20 19.19 -9.49
C ASP A 215 14.23 19.09 -8.36
N VAL A 216 15.28 19.89 -8.46
CA VAL A 216 16.43 19.75 -7.54
C VAL A 216 16.28 20.53 -6.26
N ASN A 217 15.68 21.73 -6.27
CA ASN A 217 15.67 22.64 -5.13
C ASN A 217 14.35 23.36 -4.87
N PRO A 218 13.15 22.80 -5.11
CA PRO A 218 11.90 23.54 -4.91
C PRO A 218 11.69 23.92 -3.43
N GLN A 219 12.12 23.09 -2.47
CA GLN A 219 12.04 23.44 -1.05
C GLN A 219 12.88 24.68 -0.68
N GLN A 220 13.97 24.94 -1.42
CA GLN A 220 14.77 26.14 -1.19
C GLN A 220 13.99 27.41 -1.60
N LEU A 221 13.23 27.35 -2.71
CA LEU A 221 12.35 28.43 -3.14
C LEU A 221 11.31 28.75 -2.06
N VAL A 222 10.69 27.72 -1.47
CA VAL A 222 9.72 27.90 -0.38
C VAL A 222 10.39 28.56 0.84
N ARG A 223 11.58 28.11 1.24
CA ARG A 223 12.31 28.73 2.36
C ARG A 223 12.61 30.20 2.11
N GLU A 224 13.01 30.56 0.90
CA GLU A 224 13.29 31.94 0.52
C GLU A 224 12.04 32.85 0.54
N ALA A 225 10.87 32.31 0.16
CA ALA A 225 9.60 33.00 0.31
C ALA A 225 9.23 33.19 1.79
N LEU A 226 9.39 32.17 2.62
CA LEU A 226 9.13 32.21 4.06
C LEU A 226 10.06 33.19 4.80
N ASP A 227 11.34 33.29 4.42
CA ASP A 227 12.27 34.25 5.01
C ASP A 227 11.87 35.70 4.73
N GLN A 228 11.31 35.99 3.55
CA GLN A 228 10.81 37.32 3.22
C GLN A 228 9.45 37.58 3.91
N LEU A 229 8.56 36.59 3.95
CA LEU A 229 7.29 36.66 4.67
C LEU A 229 7.50 36.98 6.16
N ALA A 230 8.50 36.36 6.81
CA ALA A 230 8.78 36.58 8.24
C ALA A 230 9.05 38.05 8.60
N ASN A 231 9.41 38.85 7.62
CA ASN A 231 9.68 40.29 7.78
C ASN A 231 8.58 41.19 7.17
N ASP A 232 7.51 40.63 6.62
CA ASP A 232 6.41 41.37 6.00
C ASP A 232 5.44 41.90 7.08
N PRO A 233 5.26 43.21 7.23
CA PRO A 233 4.38 43.77 8.26
C PRO A 233 2.88 43.64 7.93
N ASN A 234 2.53 43.15 6.74
CA ASN A 234 1.14 43.06 6.28
C ASN A 234 0.48 41.74 6.59
N ILE A 235 1.14 40.83 7.28
CA ILE A 235 0.64 39.49 7.63
C ILE A 235 0.57 39.31 9.16
N ASN A 236 -0.51 38.67 9.62
CA ASN A 236 -0.63 38.14 10.96
C ASN A 236 -0.59 36.63 10.90
N LEU A 237 0.56 36.01 11.19
CA LEU A 237 0.75 34.55 11.11
C LEU A 237 -0.17 33.76 12.07
N ALA A 238 -0.64 34.39 13.17
CA ALA A 238 -1.59 33.75 14.07
C ALA A 238 -2.95 33.42 13.43
N ASP A 239 -3.28 34.04 12.30
CA ASP A 239 -4.50 33.72 11.55
C ASP A 239 -4.38 32.41 10.74
N PHE A 240 -3.15 31.86 10.60
CA PHE A 240 -2.80 30.67 9.82
C PHE A 240 -2.20 29.55 10.68
N ASP A 241 -2.33 29.65 11.99
CA ASP A 241 -1.94 28.67 13.02
C ASP A 241 -3.16 28.48 13.93
N ILE A 242 -4.14 27.72 13.45
CA ILE A 242 -5.45 27.48 14.11
C ILE A 242 -5.69 26.00 14.38
N GLU A 243 -4.84 25.13 13.85
CA GLU A 243 -4.90 23.68 14.01
C GLU A 243 -3.53 23.12 14.49
N ASP A 244 -3.56 22.07 15.31
CA ASP A 244 -2.42 21.14 15.47
C ASP A 244 -2.60 19.95 14.54
N ARG A 245 -2.23 20.12 13.26
CA ARG A 245 -2.41 19.09 12.23
C ARG A 245 -1.64 17.81 12.56
N TYR A 246 -0.57 17.90 13.31
CA TYR A 246 0.36 16.81 13.59
C TYR A 246 0.18 16.19 14.98
N ASP A 247 -0.78 16.71 15.78
CA ASP A 247 -0.99 16.29 17.19
C ASP A 247 0.36 16.22 17.93
N TYR A 248 1.08 17.33 17.88
CA TYR A 248 2.48 17.38 18.29
C TYR A 248 2.70 17.12 19.78
N ASP A 249 1.76 17.56 20.61
CA ASP A 249 1.80 17.31 22.05
C ASP A 249 1.11 15.99 22.43
N ASN A 250 0.51 15.29 21.44
CA ASN A 250 -0.18 14.00 21.55
C ASN A 250 -1.36 14.02 22.54
N ASP A 251 -2.10 15.14 22.61
CA ASP A 251 -3.28 15.27 23.45
C ASP A 251 -4.58 14.92 22.71
N GLY A 252 -4.55 14.83 21.36
CA GLY A 252 -5.66 14.48 20.48
C GLY A 252 -6.58 15.66 20.16
N ASP A 253 -6.25 16.90 20.54
CA ASP A 253 -6.94 18.11 20.13
C ASP A 253 -6.26 18.69 18.86
N TYR A 254 -6.92 18.52 17.71
CA TYR A 254 -6.42 19.01 16.41
C TYR A 254 -6.91 20.43 16.10
N ARG A 255 -7.56 21.14 17.03
CA ARG A 255 -8.18 22.45 16.81
C ARG A 255 -7.55 23.53 17.68
N GLU A 256 -6.29 23.44 17.93
CA GLU A 256 -5.54 24.42 18.67
C GLU A 256 -4.27 24.86 17.90
N PRO A 257 -3.79 26.09 18.15
CA PRO A 257 -2.53 26.54 17.56
C PRO A 257 -1.34 25.75 18.08
N ASP A 258 -0.46 25.35 17.15
CA ASP A 258 0.74 24.60 17.48
C ASP A 258 2.06 25.32 17.13
N GLY A 259 1.97 26.51 16.56
CA GLY A 259 3.11 27.30 16.10
C GLY A 259 3.57 26.98 14.70
N VAL A 260 2.85 26.09 13.96
CA VAL A 260 3.12 25.76 12.57
C VAL A 260 2.03 26.39 11.68
N ILE A 261 2.42 26.88 10.51
CA ILE A 261 1.45 27.33 9.49
C ILE A 261 0.69 26.10 8.98
N ASP A 262 -0.65 26.14 9.09
CA ASP A 262 -1.52 24.98 8.79
C ASP A 262 -1.52 24.61 7.32
N HIS A 263 -1.71 25.56 6.42
CA HIS A 263 -1.87 25.37 4.98
C HIS A 263 -1.06 26.40 4.21
N LEU A 264 -0.06 25.96 3.46
CA LEU A 264 0.85 26.81 2.71
C LEU A 264 0.79 26.48 1.21
N MET A 265 0.42 27.48 0.39
CA MET A 265 0.53 27.42 -1.08
C MET A 265 1.63 28.35 -1.57
N VAL A 266 2.43 27.91 -2.55
CA VAL A 266 3.48 28.74 -3.15
C VAL A 266 3.31 28.76 -4.66
N PHE A 267 3.25 29.97 -5.23
CA PHE A 267 3.17 30.20 -6.67
C PHE A 267 4.48 30.76 -7.19
N HIS A 268 5.03 30.12 -8.23
CA HIS A 268 6.25 30.59 -8.89
C HIS A 268 5.95 31.25 -10.23
N SER A 269 6.84 32.13 -10.72
CA SER A 269 6.60 32.98 -11.88
C SER A 269 6.82 32.32 -13.25
N SER A 270 6.86 30.98 -13.34
CA SER A 270 6.90 30.25 -14.61
C SER A 270 5.65 29.40 -14.83
N VAL A 271 5.41 28.98 -16.07
CA VAL A 271 4.48 27.90 -16.38
C VAL A 271 5.00 26.62 -15.74
N GLY A 272 4.12 25.77 -15.24
CA GLY A 272 4.51 24.48 -14.66
C GLY A 272 5.09 23.54 -15.71
N GLU A 273 6.07 22.73 -15.31
CA GLU A 273 6.69 21.75 -16.19
C GLU A 273 5.65 20.73 -16.70
N GLU A 274 4.68 20.34 -15.90
CA GLU A 274 3.54 19.47 -16.23
C GLU A 274 2.70 20.00 -17.40
N ALA A 275 2.74 21.32 -17.61
CA ALA A 275 2.12 22.02 -18.74
C ALA A 275 3.14 22.52 -19.77
N GLY A 276 4.32 21.86 -19.85
CA GLY A 276 5.36 22.11 -20.85
C GLY A 276 6.30 23.26 -20.52
N GLY A 277 6.28 23.83 -19.30
CA GLY A 277 7.27 24.73 -18.71
C GLY A 277 7.44 26.09 -19.39
N GLY A 278 6.52 26.48 -20.27
CA GLY A 278 6.58 27.76 -20.99
C GLY A 278 7.91 27.95 -21.71
N VAL A 279 8.66 29.04 -21.36
CA VAL A 279 9.98 29.36 -21.94
C VAL A 279 11.11 28.52 -21.31
N LEU A 280 10.93 27.94 -20.14
CA LEU A 280 11.91 27.14 -19.43
C LEU A 280 11.93 25.67 -19.90
N GLY A 281 10.78 25.15 -20.34
CA GLY A 281 10.65 23.74 -20.69
C GLY A 281 10.80 22.86 -19.46
N ASP A 282 11.70 21.87 -19.52
CA ASP A 282 11.99 20.94 -18.43
C ASP A 282 12.91 21.52 -17.32
N ASP A 283 13.26 22.79 -17.35
CA ASP A 283 13.91 23.50 -16.25
C ASP A 283 12.88 24.25 -15.37
N ALA A 284 11.57 24.16 -15.67
CA ALA A 284 10.50 24.69 -14.84
C ALA A 284 10.21 23.77 -13.65
N ILE A 285 9.55 24.30 -12.64
CA ILE A 285 9.11 23.51 -11.48
C ILE A 285 7.80 22.80 -11.84
N TRP A 286 7.66 21.54 -11.44
CA TRP A 286 6.44 20.76 -11.53
C TRP A 286 5.52 21.04 -10.34
N SER A 287 4.21 21.20 -10.58
CA SER A 287 3.22 21.34 -9.51
C SER A 287 3.19 20.08 -8.62
N HIS A 288 3.18 20.29 -7.30
CA HIS A 288 3.22 19.18 -6.36
C HIS A 288 2.86 19.60 -4.93
N ARG A 289 2.43 18.64 -4.11
CA ARG A 289 2.43 18.77 -2.65
C ARG A 289 3.66 18.08 -2.07
N HIS A 290 4.38 18.76 -1.17
CA HIS A 290 5.56 18.19 -0.49
C HIS A 290 5.80 18.85 0.88
N ASN A 291 6.89 18.48 1.54
CA ASN A 291 7.31 19.07 2.81
C ASN A 291 8.76 19.56 2.79
N LEU A 292 9.15 20.32 3.79
CA LEU A 292 10.48 20.91 3.94
C LEU A 292 11.51 19.96 4.58
N GLY A 293 11.16 18.68 4.80
CA GLY A 293 12.00 17.66 5.42
C GLY A 293 12.11 17.79 6.95
N GLN A 294 11.98 19.01 7.46
CA GLN A 294 11.92 19.34 8.87
C GLN A 294 11.16 20.65 9.07
N PHE A 295 10.69 20.92 10.28
CA PHE A 295 10.07 22.20 10.58
C PHE A 295 11.03 23.35 10.30
N TYR A 296 10.63 24.25 9.41
CA TYR A 296 11.41 25.43 9.05
C TYR A 296 10.95 26.62 9.88
N VAL A 297 11.83 27.09 10.80
CA VAL A 297 11.50 28.17 11.75
C VAL A 297 11.67 29.53 11.08
N LEU A 298 10.59 30.34 11.08
CA LEU A 298 10.54 31.69 10.56
C LEU A 298 11.21 32.65 11.55
N GLN A 299 12.46 32.99 11.29
CA GLN A 299 13.30 33.77 12.20
C GLN A 299 12.77 35.19 12.40
N GLY A 300 12.66 35.61 13.64
CA GLY A 300 12.19 36.97 13.99
C GLY A 300 10.69 37.09 14.20
N THR A 301 9.91 36.07 13.91
CA THR A 301 8.47 36.00 14.20
C THR A 301 8.19 35.73 15.67
N GLN A 302 6.97 35.94 16.13
CA GLN A 302 6.54 35.65 17.49
C GLN A 302 5.24 34.83 17.45
N SER A 303 5.32 33.56 17.83
CA SER A 303 4.17 32.68 17.98
C SER A 303 3.50 32.86 19.35
N ASN A 304 2.19 32.64 19.41
CA ASN A 304 1.43 32.60 20.64
C ASN A 304 1.58 31.28 21.43
N VAL A 305 2.30 30.28 20.87
CA VAL A 305 2.51 28.97 21.48
C VAL A 305 3.82 28.95 22.27
N PRO A 306 3.78 28.97 23.60
CA PRO A 306 5.00 29.06 24.43
C PRO A 306 5.84 27.78 24.36
N GLY A 307 7.15 27.97 24.25
CA GLY A 307 8.12 26.86 24.38
C GLY A 307 8.39 26.06 23.13
N ARG A 308 7.60 26.24 22.09
CA ARG A 308 7.79 25.60 20.79
C ARG A 308 8.57 26.52 19.86
N PHE A 309 9.48 26.00 19.03
CA PHE A 309 10.33 26.76 18.10
C PHE A 309 10.95 28.04 18.69
N ASN A 310 11.28 28.03 19.99
CA ASN A 310 11.68 29.22 20.76
C ASN A 310 10.68 30.38 20.74
N GLY A 311 9.40 30.10 20.61
CA GLY A 311 8.31 31.09 20.51
C GLY A 311 8.23 31.77 19.15
N GLN A 312 8.68 31.09 18.09
CA GLN A 312 8.60 31.54 16.71
C GLN A 312 7.61 30.67 15.94
N TYR A 313 7.13 31.14 14.79
CA TYR A 313 6.37 30.28 13.87
C TYR A 313 7.29 29.39 13.06
N ALA A 314 6.74 28.28 12.57
CA ALA A 314 7.39 27.35 11.66
C ALA A 314 6.44 26.98 10.50
N ALA A 315 7.00 26.41 9.44
CA ALA A 315 6.26 25.76 8.35
C ALA A 315 6.83 24.35 8.14
N TYR A 316 6.03 23.44 7.62
CA TYR A 316 6.48 22.08 7.34
C TYR A 316 6.11 21.63 5.93
N ASP A 317 4.84 21.49 5.60
CA ASP A 317 4.37 21.12 4.28
C ASP A 317 3.90 22.30 3.44
N TYR A 318 3.83 22.10 2.14
CA TYR A 318 3.44 23.11 1.18
C TYR A 318 2.90 22.46 -0.10
N THR A 319 2.14 23.25 -0.87
CA THR A 319 1.83 22.96 -2.26
C THR A 319 2.52 23.99 -3.18
N MET A 320 2.91 23.55 -4.37
CA MET A 320 3.60 24.38 -5.38
C MET A 320 2.75 24.47 -6.63
N GLN A 321 2.52 25.70 -7.11
CA GLN A 321 1.68 25.97 -8.29
C GLN A 321 2.40 26.94 -9.26
N PRO A 322 2.12 26.87 -10.56
CA PRO A 322 2.69 27.79 -11.54
C PRO A 322 1.94 29.14 -11.58
N ILE A 323 2.56 30.14 -12.24
CA ILE A 323 1.99 31.46 -12.42
C ILE A 323 0.61 31.44 -13.12
N ASP A 324 0.42 30.48 -14.02
CA ASP A 324 -0.78 30.31 -14.86
C ASP A 324 -1.72 29.23 -14.32
N ALA A 325 -1.64 28.92 -13.04
CA ALA A 325 -2.51 27.94 -12.41
C ALA A 325 -3.98 28.30 -12.57
N ALA A 326 -4.82 27.30 -12.84
CA ALA A 326 -6.26 27.38 -12.77
C ALA A 326 -6.79 26.76 -11.47
N ALA A 327 -8.07 27.00 -11.17
CA ALA A 327 -8.68 26.51 -9.92
C ALA A 327 -8.60 24.99 -9.78
N GLY A 328 -8.59 24.23 -10.88
CA GLY A 328 -8.51 22.77 -10.85
C GLY A 328 -7.21 22.26 -10.27
N VAL A 329 -6.06 22.80 -10.70
CA VAL A 329 -4.74 22.43 -10.13
C VAL A 329 -4.67 22.84 -8.66
N CYS A 330 -5.09 24.10 -8.33
CA CYS A 330 -5.08 24.56 -6.94
C CYS A 330 -5.94 23.68 -6.02
N ALA A 331 -7.11 23.25 -6.49
CA ALA A 331 -8.03 22.44 -5.70
C ALA A 331 -7.56 20.97 -5.59
N HIS A 332 -6.88 20.44 -6.61
CA HIS A 332 -6.25 19.11 -6.59
C HIS A 332 -5.12 19.05 -5.55
N GLU A 333 -4.14 19.96 -5.65
CA GLU A 333 -3.02 20.03 -4.71
C GLU A 333 -3.50 20.28 -3.27
N TYR A 334 -4.53 21.09 -3.09
CA TYR A 334 -5.14 21.27 -1.78
C TYR A 334 -5.87 20.01 -1.30
N GLY A 335 -6.41 19.19 -2.19
CA GLY A 335 -6.94 17.86 -1.87
C GLY A 335 -5.86 16.96 -1.26
N HIS A 336 -4.64 16.98 -1.79
CA HIS A 336 -3.49 16.30 -1.19
C HIS A 336 -3.10 16.88 0.17
N ASP A 337 -3.20 18.19 0.33
CA ASP A 337 -2.97 18.83 1.61
C ASP A 337 -3.99 18.40 2.68
N LEU A 338 -5.20 18.05 2.28
CA LEU A 338 -6.24 17.47 3.13
C LEU A 338 -6.08 15.95 3.32
N GLY A 339 -5.11 15.31 2.65
CA GLY A 339 -4.75 13.90 2.81
C GLY A 339 -5.31 12.95 1.76
N LEU A 340 -5.89 13.44 0.67
CA LEU A 340 -6.36 12.59 -0.41
C LEU A 340 -5.18 12.02 -1.22
N PRO A 341 -5.21 10.74 -1.61
CA PRO A 341 -4.25 10.17 -2.56
C PRO A 341 -4.64 10.49 -4.00
N ASP A 342 -3.69 10.27 -4.90
CA ASP A 342 -3.97 10.18 -6.33
C ASP A 342 -4.82 8.96 -6.68
N GLU A 343 -5.76 9.14 -7.60
CA GLU A 343 -6.69 8.10 -8.05
C GLU A 343 -6.36 7.54 -9.46
N TYR A 344 -5.22 7.92 -10.03
CA TYR A 344 -4.72 7.47 -11.33
C TYR A 344 -3.56 6.47 -11.20
N ASP A 345 -3.06 5.93 -12.33
CA ASP A 345 -1.86 5.09 -12.38
C ASP A 345 -0.61 5.95 -12.19
N THR A 346 -0.18 6.13 -10.95
CA THR A 346 0.95 6.98 -10.56
C THR A 346 2.30 6.55 -11.14
N GLN A 347 2.39 5.36 -11.71
CA GLN A 347 3.59 4.81 -12.34
C GLN A 347 3.52 4.77 -13.88
N TYR A 348 2.40 5.21 -14.49
CA TYR A 348 2.16 5.12 -15.92
C TYR A 348 2.45 3.73 -16.51
N THR A 349 2.08 2.69 -15.76
CA THR A 349 2.30 1.31 -16.17
C THR A 349 1.41 0.90 -17.33
N GLY A 350 0.17 1.45 -17.39
CA GLY A 350 -0.84 1.19 -18.39
C GLY A 350 -0.99 2.27 -19.46
N LYS A 351 -2.20 2.37 -20.04
CA LYS A 351 -2.58 3.34 -21.07
C LYS A 351 -3.41 4.50 -20.53
N GLY A 352 -3.37 4.76 -19.25
CA GLY A 352 -4.05 5.86 -18.63
C GLY A 352 -4.65 5.52 -17.28
N GLU A 353 -5.79 6.07 -16.97
CA GLU A 353 -6.33 6.20 -15.64
C GLU A 353 -7.65 5.45 -15.49
N PRO A 354 -7.83 4.67 -14.41
CA PRO A 354 -9.07 3.90 -14.18
C PRO A 354 -10.26 4.78 -13.76
N VAL A 355 -9.99 6.04 -13.39
CA VAL A 355 -10.95 7.03 -12.89
C VAL A 355 -11.13 8.19 -13.86
N SER A 356 -10.03 8.68 -14.46
CA SER A 356 -10.02 9.73 -15.47
C SER A 356 -10.69 11.03 -14.99
N TYR A 357 -11.49 11.70 -15.84
CA TYR A 357 -12.17 12.95 -15.51
C TYR A 357 -13.33 12.82 -14.50
N TRP A 358 -13.65 11.59 -14.05
CA TRP A 358 -14.65 11.38 -13.01
C TRP A 358 -14.24 11.88 -11.63
N SER A 359 -12.96 12.20 -11.43
CA SER A 359 -12.48 12.77 -10.16
C SER A 359 -11.42 13.83 -10.38
N ILE A 360 -11.47 14.89 -9.55
CA ILE A 360 -10.43 15.90 -9.50
C ILE A 360 -9.07 15.32 -9.06
N MET A 361 -9.06 14.24 -8.23
CA MET A 361 -7.82 13.54 -7.82
C MET A 361 -7.26 12.63 -8.92
N SER A 362 -7.73 12.81 -10.15
CA SER A 362 -7.23 12.25 -11.40
C SER A 362 -7.28 13.33 -12.49
N SER A 363 -7.62 13.01 -13.73
CA SER A 363 -7.69 14.01 -14.84
C SER A 363 -8.73 15.12 -14.64
N GLY A 364 -9.65 15.00 -13.71
CA GLY A 364 -10.70 15.97 -13.43
C GLY A 364 -10.20 17.36 -13.06
N SER A 365 -8.95 17.49 -12.59
CA SER A 365 -8.26 18.76 -12.37
C SER A 365 -8.09 19.59 -13.64
N TRP A 366 -8.04 18.96 -14.82
CA TRP A 366 -7.91 19.59 -16.14
C TRP A 366 -9.22 19.71 -16.91
N ALA A 367 -10.36 19.55 -16.25
CA ALA A 367 -11.66 19.66 -16.93
C ALA A 367 -12.00 21.08 -17.37
N GLY A 368 -12.92 21.20 -18.36
CA GLY A 368 -13.45 22.43 -18.89
C GLY A 368 -13.02 22.74 -20.32
N LYS A 369 -13.64 23.79 -20.89
CA LYS A 369 -13.31 24.31 -22.21
C LYS A 369 -11.92 24.95 -22.26
N VAL A 370 -11.52 25.60 -21.20
CA VAL A 370 -10.15 25.99 -20.93
C VAL A 370 -9.66 24.97 -19.90
N PRO A 371 -8.65 24.14 -20.21
CA PRO A 371 -8.22 23.11 -19.31
C PRO A 371 -7.90 23.62 -17.90
N GLY A 372 -8.45 22.96 -16.88
CA GLY A 372 -8.24 23.29 -15.47
C GLY A 372 -9.21 24.34 -14.88
N THR A 373 -10.10 24.92 -15.68
CA THR A 373 -10.97 26.01 -15.19
C THR A 373 -12.32 25.55 -14.66
N GLU A 374 -12.72 24.33 -14.94
CA GLU A 374 -14.00 23.75 -14.51
C GLU A 374 -13.74 22.36 -13.93
N PRO A 375 -13.03 22.26 -12.77
CA PRO A 375 -12.68 20.99 -12.16
C PRO A 375 -13.93 20.18 -11.83
N THR A 376 -13.82 18.83 -11.96
CA THR A 376 -14.92 17.92 -11.68
C THR A 376 -15.00 17.59 -10.20
N ALA A 377 -16.11 16.96 -9.78
CA ALA A 377 -16.32 16.55 -8.40
C ALA A 377 -15.26 15.53 -7.95
N PHE A 378 -15.07 15.42 -6.64
CA PHE A 378 -14.36 14.31 -6.01
C PHE A 378 -15.07 12.98 -6.27
N SER A 379 -14.30 11.90 -6.29
CA SER A 379 -14.87 10.54 -6.26
C SER A 379 -15.74 10.33 -5.02
N ALA A 380 -16.60 9.31 -5.08
CA ALA A 380 -17.41 8.90 -3.93
C ALA A 380 -16.54 8.53 -2.72
N TRP A 381 -15.40 7.90 -2.96
CA TRP A 381 -14.44 7.51 -1.92
C TRP A 381 -13.77 8.72 -1.28
N SER A 382 -13.26 9.65 -2.08
CA SER A 382 -12.60 10.88 -1.59
C SER A 382 -13.55 11.75 -0.77
N LYS A 383 -14.82 11.88 -1.18
CA LYS A 383 -15.83 12.61 -0.37
C LYS A 383 -16.10 11.94 0.97
N GLN A 384 -16.16 10.61 1.01
CA GLN A 384 -16.33 9.88 2.27
C GLN A 384 -15.09 10.03 3.16
N PHE A 385 -13.89 9.94 2.58
CA PHE A 385 -12.64 10.17 3.29
C PHE A 385 -12.58 11.58 3.91
N LEU A 386 -12.88 12.62 3.13
CA LEU A 386 -12.90 14.00 3.63
C LEU A 386 -13.90 14.18 4.77
N GLN A 387 -15.10 13.60 4.64
CA GLN A 387 -16.09 13.64 5.74
C GLN A 387 -15.57 12.97 7.02
N ASP A 388 -14.81 11.89 6.88
CA ASP A 388 -14.29 11.14 8.02
C ASP A 388 -13.00 11.76 8.59
N ALA A 389 -12.13 12.32 7.76
CA ALA A 389 -10.83 12.86 8.16
C ALA A 389 -10.87 14.36 8.50
N VAL A 390 -11.64 15.14 7.76
CA VAL A 390 -11.65 16.62 7.86
C VAL A 390 -12.91 17.13 8.53
N GLY A 391 -14.00 16.33 8.51
CA GLY A 391 -15.31 16.73 8.98
C GLY A 391 -16.11 17.45 7.89
N GLY A 392 -17.30 17.92 8.23
CA GLY A 392 -18.23 18.51 7.28
C GLY A 392 -19.26 17.50 6.75
N LYS A 393 -20.03 17.92 5.72
CA LYS A 393 -21.11 17.12 5.12
C LYS A 393 -20.84 16.93 3.64
N TRP A 394 -19.90 16.07 3.30
CA TRP A 394 -19.53 15.81 1.91
C TRP A 394 -20.44 14.80 1.24
N VAL A 395 -20.96 13.85 2.04
CA VAL A 395 -21.89 12.81 1.59
C VAL A 395 -22.97 12.56 2.65
N LYS A 396 -24.13 12.12 2.18
CA LYS A 396 -25.18 11.53 3.00
C LYS A 396 -25.37 10.06 2.59
N PRO A 397 -24.54 9.16 3.14
CA PRO A 397 -24.47 7.79 2.70
C PRO A 397 -25.70 7.00 3.18
N THR A 398 -26.10 6.01 2.40
CA THR A 398 -26.94 4.90 2.82
C THR A 398 -26.18 3.61 2.55
N GLU A 399 -26.09 2.76 3.55
CA GLU A 399 -25.54 1.41 3.37
C GLU A 399 -26.69 0.46 3.04
N VAL A 400 -26.46 -0.41 2.06
CA VAL A 400 -27.37 -1.46 1.63
C VAL A 400 -26.62 -2.77 1.67
N THR A 401 -27.03 -3.70 2.53
CA THR A 401 -26.34 -4.98 2.68
C THR A 401 -26.91 -6.05 1.73
N LEU A 402 -26.10 -7.03 1.38
CA LEU A 402 -26.52 -8.17 0.58
C LEU A 402 -27.62 -8.99 1.27
N ASP A 403 -27.61 -9.05 2.62
CA ASP A 403 -28.63 -9.74 3.39
C ASP A 403 -30.01 -9.05 3.30
N GLU A 404 -30.03 -7.71 3.32
CA GLU A 404 -31.27 -6.94 3.10
C GLU A 404 -31.79 -7.15 1.67
N LEU A 405 -30.91 -7.18 0.69
CA LEU A 405 -31.26 -7.39 -0.72
C LEU A 405 -31.77 -8.82 -0.99
N ALA A 406 -31.30 -9.82 -0.26
CA ALA A 406 -31.82 -11.18 -0.32
C ALA A 406 -33.29 -11.25 0.12
N GLN A 407 -33.74 -10.32 0.95
CA GLN A 407 -35.12 -10.27 1.43
C GLN A 407 -35.99 -9.35 0.58
N HIS A 408 -35.52 -8.18 0.19
CA HIS A 408 -36.32 -7.16 -0.50
C HIS A 408 -35.47 -6.26 -1.39
N ALA A 409 -35.94 -6.00 -2.60
CA ALA A 409 -35.39 -4.95 -3.45
C ALA A 409 -35.41 -3.58 -2.75
N LYS A 410 -34.38 -2.77 -2.96
CA LYS A 410 -34.33 -1.38 -2.51
C LYS A 410 -34.56 -0.44 -3.69
N VAL A 411 -35.43 0.54 -3.52
CA VAL A 411 -35.60 1.63 -4.49
C VAL A 411 -35.15 2.93 -3.81
N ILE A 412 -34.17 3.59 -4.42
CA ILE A 412 -33.49 4.72 -3.85
C ILE A 412 -33.51 5.88 -4.82
N LYS A 413 -33.86 7.07 -4.35
CA LYS A 413 -33.67 8.33 -5.07
C LYS A 413 -32.30 8.87 -4.75
N LEU A 414 -31.34 8.63 -5.61
CA LEU A 414 -29.97 9.06 -5.47
C LEU A 414 -29.79 10.45 -6.10
N ARG A 415 -29.37 11.41 -5.30
CA ARG A 415 -29.17 12.80 -5.72
C ARG A 415 -27.80 13.00 -6.34
N GLN A 416 -27.63 14.07 -7.11
CA GLN A 416 -26.32 14.48 -7.63
C GLN A 416 -25.29 14.66 -6.52
N THR A 417 -24.03 14.46 -6.83
CA THR A 417 -22.92 14.38 -5.89
C THR A 417 -22.78 15.60 -4.96
N THR A 418 -23.20 16.80 -5.38
CA THR A 418 -23.14 18.03 -4.58
C THR A 418 -24.35 18.29 -3.70
N ASP A 419 -25.44 17.47 -3.78
CA ASP A 419 -26.61 17.61 -2.92
C ASP A 419 -26.40 16.83 -1.59
N THR A 420 -25.60 17.39 -0.71
CA THR A 420 -25.16 16.75 0.54
C THR A 420 -26.23 16.71 1.64
N GLU A 421 -27.32 17.47 1.49
CA GLU A 421 -28.44 17.44 2.43
C GLU A 421 -29.39 16.26 2.20
N GLN A 422 -29.31 15.64 1.03
CA GLN A 422 -30.10 14.48 0.65
C GLN A 422 -29.18 13.31 0.30
N GLN A 423 -29.77 12.13 0.14
CA GLN A 423 -29.05 10.91 -0.17
C GLN A 423 -28.32 11.02 -1.52
N ASN A 424 -27.02 11.16 -1.47
CA ASN A 424 -26.15 11.34 -2.62
C ASN A 424 -25.06 10.26 -2.75
N LEU A 425 -25.09 9.26 -1.86
CA LEU A 425 -24.18 8.12 -1.88
C LEU A 425 -24.90 6.84 -1.39
N VAL A 426 -24.67 5.72 -2.07
CA VAL A 426 -25.02 4.38 -1.56
C VAL A 426 -23.73 3.56 -1.48
N LYS A 427 -23.51 2.89 -0.34
CA LYS A 427 -22.44 1.91 -0.14
C LYS A 427 -23.04 0.51 -0.08
N ILE A 428 -22.48 -0.42 -0.84
CA ILE A 428 -22.85 -1.84 -0.83
C ILE A 428 -21.60 -2.64 -0.43
N PRO A 429 -21.45 -2.99 0.87
CA PRO A 429 -20.37 -3.87 1.31
C PRO A 429 -20.49 -5.26 0.68
N LEU A 430 -19.37 -5.83 0.29
CA LEU A 430 -19.27 -7.19 -0.24
C LEU A 430 -18.61 -8.11 0.80
N PRO A 431 -18.72 -9.45 0.69
CA PRO A 431 -17.97 -10.37 1.54
C PRO A 431 -16.46 -10.09 1.44
N PRO A 432 -15.73 -9.99 2.57
CA PRO A 432 -14.31 -9.65 2.53
C PRO A 432 -13.51 -10.64 1.67
N LYS A 433 -12.58 -10.13 0.87
CA LYS A 433 -11.65 -10.94 0.08
C LYS A 433 -10.61 -11.60 0.98
N GLN A 434 -10.26 -12.84 0.68
CA GLN A 434 -9.05 -13.45 1.23
C GLN A 434 -7.85 -13.03 0.35
N VAL A 435 -6.83 -12.48 1.01
CA VAL A 435 -5.59 -12.03 0.38
C VAL A 435 -4.46 -12.90 0.93
N GLU A 436 -3.62 -13.42 0.03
CA GLU A 436 -2.46 -14.21 0.44
C GLU A 436 -1.43 -13.33 1.15
N ASP A 437 -1.02 -13.77 2.32
CA ASP A 437 0.12 -13.26 3.09
C ASP A 437 1.30 -14.25 3.02
N LEU A 438 2.35 -13.96 3.78
CA LEU A 438 3.43 -14.93 3.94
C LEU A 438 2.87 -16.22 4.57
N PRO A 439 3.03 -17.40 3.95
CA PRO A 439 2.62 -18.65 4.56
C PRO A 439 3.51 -18.98 5.77
N PRO A 440 2.98 -19.64 6.80
CA PRO A 440 3.76 -20.14 7.94
C PRO A 440 4.98 -20.95 7.50
N TYR A 441 6.06 -20.94 8.30
CA TYR A 441 7.24 -21.72 8.01
C TYR A 441 6.92 -23.23 8.04
N GLU A 442 6.15 -23.66 9.04
CA GLU A 442 5.70 -25.06 9.22
C GLU A 442 4.30 -25.05 9.82
N GLY A 443 3.48 -26.07 9.51
CA GLY A 443 2.14 -26.19 10.06
C GLY A 443 1.10 -25.28 9.39
N SER A 444 0.15 -24.77 10.18
CA SER A 444 -1.01 -23.99 9.73
C SER A 444 -0.98 -22.54 10.21
N TYR A 445 -0.17 -22.22 11.22
CA TYR A 445 -0.09 -20.92 11.84
C TYR A 445 1.33 -20.54 12.21
N ASP A 446 1.60 -19.24 12.24
CA ASP A 446 2.77 -18.62 12.83
C ASP A 446 2.36 -17.40 13.68
N PHE A 447 3.31 -16.76 14.37
CA PHE A 447 3.09 -15.51 15.10
C PHE A 447 3.46 -14.33 14.22
N TYR A 448 2.57 -13.39 14.09
CA TYR A 448 2.74 -12.20 13.26
C TYR A 448 2.64 -10.91 14.08
N SER A 449 3.60 -10.02 13.87
CA SER A 449 3.68 -8.73 14.56
C SER A 449 2.60 -7.73 14.13
N ASP A 450 1.84 -8.04 13.07
CA ASP A 450 1.06 -7.09 12.28
C ASP A 450 1.95 -6.05 11.57
N LYS A 451 1.36 -5.27 10.66
CA LYS A 451 2.02 -4.18 9.92
C LYS A 451 1.26 -2.88 10.12
N GLY A 452 1.97 -1.77 10.13
CA GLY A 452 1.38 -0.44 10.24
C GLY A 452 2.34 0.57 10.81
N ASP A 453 1.98 1.83 10.70
CA ASP A 453 2.74 2.94 11.25
C ASP A 453 2.40 3.15 12.73
N SER A 454 3.38 3.63 13.49
CA SER A 454 3.24 3.96 14.93
C SER A 454 2.79 2.79 15.81
N LEU A 455 3.19 1.56 15.47
CA LEU A 455 2.88 0.37 16.25
C LEU A 455 3.78 0.27 17.49
N LYS A 456 3.22 -0.34 18.53
CA LYS A 456 3.94 -0.81 19.73
C LYS A 456 3.39 -2.19 20.11
N ASN A 457 3.46 -3.09 19.17
CA ASN A 457 2.90 -4.41 19.29
C ASN A 457 3.85 -5.34 20.05
N LYS A 458 3.30 -6.21 20.88
CA LYS A 458 4.07 -7.19 21.64
C LYS A 458 3.32 -8.48 21.86
N MET A 459 4.08 -9.56 22.03
CA MET A 459 3.60 -10.77 22.66
C MET A 459 4.56 -11.18 23.78
N HIS A 460 4.07 -11.76 24.84
CA HIS A 460 4.90 -12.13 25.98
C HIS A 460 4.36 -13.35 26.74
N ARG A 461 5.29 -14.02 27.42
CA ARG A 461 5.00 -15.21 28.22
C ARG A 461 5.96 -15.32 29.41
N THR A 462 5.43 -15.67 30.59
CA THR A 462 6.28 -16.08 31.73
C THR A 462 6.67 -17.55 31.58
N LEU A 463 7.99 -17.81 31.67
CA LEU A 463 8.52 -19.19 31.66
C LEU A 463 9.76 -19.29 32.56
N THR A 464 10.08 -20.53 32.94
CA THR A 464 11.31 -20.82 33.67
C THR A 464 12.39 -21.26 32.70
N VAL A 465 13.52 -20.55 32.68
CA VAL A 465 14.69 -20.91 31.88
C VAL A 465 15.32 -22.18 32.48
N PRO A 466 15.63 -23.24 31.71
CA PRO A 466 16.29 -24.42 32.21
C PRO A 466 17.57 -24.13 32.97
N ASN A 467 17.84 -24.85 34.06
CA ASN A 467 19.08 -24.69 34.82
C ASN A 467 20.21 -25.48 34.13
N ALA A 468 20.80 -24.91 33.10
CA ALA A 468 21.81 -25.49 32.24
C ALA A 468 22.96 -24.50 32.03
N SER A 469 24.12 -24.97 31.54
CA SER A 469 25.32 -24.15 31.32
C SER A 469 25.16 -23.25 30.11
N ASN A 470 24.46 -23.73 29.09
CA ASN A 470 24.15 -23.02 27.86
C ASN A 470 22.63 -23.13 27.59
N VAL A 471 21.97 -22.00 27.50
CA VAL A 471 20.55 -21.95 27.13
C VAL A 471 20.38 -20.96 26.01
N THR A 472 19.84 -21.44 24.88
CA THR A 472 19.60 -20.63 23.69
C THR A 472 18.11 -20.67 23.32
N LEU A 473 17.50 -19.52 23.14
CA LEU A 473 16.21 -19.40 22.49
C LEU A 473 16.42 -19.51 20.98
N LYS A 474 15.71 -20.40 20.34
CA LYS A 474 15.74 -20.63 18.89
C LYS A 474 14.35 -20.51 18.30
N PHE A 475 14.25 -19.94 17.11
CA PHE A 475 13.01 -19.85 16.35
C PHE A 475 13.29 -19.59 14.88
N LYS A 476 12.30 -19.77 14.03
CA LYS A 476 12.29 -19.28 12.65
C LYS A 476 11.77 -17.86 12.64
N ALA A 477 12.44 -16.99 11.90
CA ALA A 477 12.03 -15.60 11.71
C ALA A 477 12.02 -15.25 10.22
N TRP A 478 10.99 -14.55 9.82
CA TRP A 478 10.94 -13.82 8.55
C TRP A 478 10.58 -12.38 8.85
N TYR A 479 11.29 -11.43 8.24
CA TYR A 479 11.02 -10.02 8.50
C TYR A 479 11.34 -9.13 7.31
N GLN A 480 10.46 -8.13 7.13
CA GLN A 480 10.67 -6.91 6.36
C GLN A 480 10.30 -5.74 7.25
N ILE A 481 11.31 -5.03 7.72
CA ILE A 481 11.22 -3.97 8.73
C ILE A 481 11.99 -2.78 8.17
N GLU A 482 11.42 -1.58 8.19
CA GLU A 482 12.10 -0.39 7.67
C GLU A 482 13.45 -0.21 8.39
N LYS A 483 14.51 -0.28 7.58
CA LYS A 483 15.86 -0.25 8.12
C LYS A 483 16.14 1.08 8.81
N ASP A 484 16.71 1.02 10.02
CA ASP A 484 17.15 2.17 10.83
C ASP A 484 16.00 3.03 11.42
N TYR A 485 14.74 2.70 11.19
CA TYR A 485 13.57 3.42 11.68
C TYR A 485 12.62 2.55 12.50
N ASP A 486 12.31 1.35 12.00
CA ASP A 486 11.47 0.37 12.67
C ASP A 486 12.32 -0.74 13.30
N PHE A 487 11.87 -1.26 14.44
CA PHE A 487 12.65 -2.22 15.19
C PHE A 487 11.75 -3.33 15.78
N ALA A 488 12.18 -4.58 15.59
CA ALA A 488 11.66 -5.68 16.37
C ALA A 488 12.71 -6.19 17.36
N ARG A 489 12.30 -6.63 18.54
CA ARG A 489 13.23 -7.07 19.57
C ARG A 489 12.74 -8.26 20.38
N VAL A 490 13.67 -9.10 20.78
CA VAL A 490 13.45 -10.11 21.81
C VAL A 490 13.78 -9.49 23.15
N THR A 491 12.88 -9.62 24.12
CA THR A 491 13.06 -9.04 25.46
C THR A 491 12.99 -10.11 26.55
N VAL A 492 13.80 -9.93 27.59
CA VAL A 492 13.71 -10.67 28.86
C VAL A 492 13.48 -9.67 29.98
N ASN A 493 12.33 -9.77 30.65
CA ASN A 493 11.92 -8.83 31.69
C ASN A 493 11.91 -7.36 31.20
N GLY A 494 11.63 -7.13 29.90
CA GLY A 494 11.59 -5.82 29.26
C GLY A 494 12.96 -5.29 28.75
N GLU A 495 14.07 -6.00 29.02
CA GLU A 495 15.39 -5.66 28.48
C GLU A 495 15.63 -6.36 27.14
N SER A 496 16.12 -5.63 26.14
CA SER A 496 16.48 -6.20 24.83
C SER A 496 17.62 -7.21 24.94
N VAL A 497 17.52 -8.31 24.22
CA VAL A 497 18.55 -9.36 24.14
C VAL A 497 19.16 -9.36 22.73
N ALA A 498 20.50 -9.40 22.65
CA ALA A 498 21.20 -9.57 21.39
C ALA A 498 21.14 -11.01 20.87
N GLY A 499 20.94 -11.16 19.56
CA GLY A 499 20.95 -12.44 18.85
C GLY A 499 21.68 -12.32 17.51
N ASN A 500 21.75 -13.45 16.79
CA ASN A 500 22.47 -13.53 15.50
C ASN A 500 21.87 -12.66 14.38
N ILE A 501 20.61 -12.25 14.51
CA ILE A 501 19.88 -11.42 13.53
C ILE A 501 19.66 -9.97 14.00
N THR A 502 20.26 -9.56 15.11
CA THR A 502 20.10 -8.21 15.66
C THR A 502 21.20 -7.24 15.19
N THR A 503 20.84 -5.96 15.11
CA THR A 503 21.76 -4.83 14.91
C THR A 503 21.92 -4.00 16.18
N MET A 504 23.01 -3.23 16.24
CA MET A 504 23.25 -2.18 17.22
C MET A 504 23.12 -0.77 16.59
N ASP A 505 22.83 -0.70 15.29
CA ASP A 505 22.63 0.55 14.58
C ASP A 505 21.30 1.19 15.02
N ASP A 506 21.38 2.40 15.54
CA ASP A 506 20.24 3.20 16.02
C ASP A 506 20.47 4.68 15.67
N PRO A 507 20.43 5.04 14.37
CA PRO A 507 20.73 6.40 13.93
C PRO A 507 19.71 7.44 14.42
N GLN A 508 18.51 6.99 14.78
CA GLN A 508 17.42 7.84 15.30
C GLN A 508 17.47 7.98 16.84
N ASN A 509 18.42 7.31 17.52
CA ASN A 509 18.54 7.29 18.99
C ASN A 509 17.26 6.83 19.71
N THR A 510 16.60 5.82 19.20
CA THR A 510 15.36 5.27 19.75
C THR A 510 15.57 4.58 21.10
N GLY A 511 16.78 4.07 21.35
CA GLY A 511 17.12 3.26 22.52
C GLY A 511 16.55 1.85 22.48
N LEU A 512 16.10 1.36 21.33
CA LEU A 512 15.48 0.04 21.16
C LEU A 512 16.50 -1.08 20.90
N VAL A 513 17.73 -0.75 20.55
CA VAL A 513 18.79 -1.73 20.24
C VAL A 513 19.36 -2.42 21.51
N PRO A 514 19.83 -3.70 21.41
CA PRO A 514 19.89 -4.55 20.22
C PRO A 514 18.50 -4.95 19.69
N ALA A 515 18.30 -4.88 18.37
CA ALA A 515 17.00 -5.10 17.72
C ALA A 515 17.18 -5.66 16.30
N ILE A 516 16.10 -6.20 15.74
CA ILE A 516 16.00 -6.66 14.36
C ILE A 516 15.49 -5.49 13.53
N SER A 517 16.13 -5.19 12.40
CA SER A 517 15.74 -4.15 11.44
C SER A 517 16.24 -4.55 10.04
N GLY A 518 15.61 -4.09 8.96
CA GLY A 518 15.91 -4.48 7.58
C GLY A 518 15.16 -5.72 7.13
N GLU A 519 15.73 -6.53 6.23
CA GLU A 519 15.05 -7.63 5.55
C GLU A 519 15.81 -8.96 5.68
N SER A 520 15.09 -10.06 5.93
CA SER A 520 15.67 -11.41 6.05
C SER A 520 15.85 -12.13 4.71
N GLN A 521 15.21 -11.67 3.61
CA GLN A 521 15.19 -12.31 2.28
C GLN A 521 14.73 -13.78 2.31
N GLY A 522 13.90 -14.17 3.29
CA GLY A 522 13.39 -15.52 3.50
C GLY A 522 13.38 -15.89 4.97
N TRP A 523 12.88 -17.09 5.30
CA TRP A 523 12.91 -17.60 6.65
C TRP A 523 14.35 -17.90 7.10
N VAL A 524 14.75 -17.38 8.26
CA VAL A 524 16.10 -17.53 8.84
C VAL A 524 16.04 -18.13 10.24
N ASP A 525 17.12 -18.79 10.64
CA ASP A 525 17.27 -19.26 12.01
C ASP A 525 17.71 -18.13 12.92
N ALA A 526 16.92 -17.88 13.97
CA ALA A 526 17.18 -16.90 15.01
C ALA A 526 17.66 -17.59 16.29
N GLU A 527 18.76 -17.07 16.88
CA GLU A 527 19.38 -17.62 18.09
C GLU A 527 19.70 -16.49 19.07
N PHE A 528 19.28 -16.64 20.35
CA PHE A 528 19.46 -15.67 21.41
C PHE A 528 19.94 -16.37 22.67
N ASP A 529 21.07 -15.92 23.25
CA ASP A 529 21.66 -16.51 24.45
C ASP A 529 20.89 -16.09 25.71
N LEU A 530 20.25 -17.04 26.35
CA LEU A 530 19.53 -16.89 27.62
C LEU A 530 20.27 -17.48 28.83
N SER A 531 21.51 -17.92 28.70
CA SER A 531 22.31 -18.55 29.76
C SER A 531 22.42 -17.69 31.02
N LYS A 532 22.41 -16.35 30.87
CA LYS A 532 22.41 -15.39 32.00
C LYS A 532 21.23 -15.60 32.97
N TRP A 533 20.13 -16.15 32.51
CA TRP A 533 18.89 -16.37 33.27
C TRP A 533 18.63 -17.82 33.60
N ALA A 534 19.64 -18.71 33.44
CA ALA A 534 19.50 -20.14 33.78
C ALA A 534 18.92 -20.35 35.17
N GLY A 535 17.89 -21.21 35.28
CA GLY A 535 17.17 -21.51 36.50
C GLY A 535 16.24 -20.41 37.02
N GLN A 536 16.08 -19.30 36.31
CA GLN A 536 15.21 -18.20 36.73
C GLN A 536 13.87 -18.22 36.00
N GLU A 537 12.84 -17.71 36.65
CA GLU A 537 11.59 -17.35 36.01
C GLU A 537 11.73 -15.98 35.34
N ILE A 538 11.39 -15.90 34.05
CA ILE A 538 11.49 -14.70 33.23
C ILE A 538 10.17 -14.39 32.54
N ASN A 539 9.99 -13.14 32.17
CA ASN A 539 9.00 -12.72 31.18
C ASN A 539 9.72 -12.59 29.83
N LEU A 540 9.54 -13.60 28.94
CA LEU A 540 10.03 -13.57 27.57
C LEU A 540 9.04 -12.79 26.72
N GLY A 541 9.53 -11.80 25.94
CA GLY A 541 8.71 -10.98 25.06
C GLY A 541 9.32 -10.83 23.67
N PHE A 542 8.42 -10.60 22.71
CA PHE A 542 8.73 -10.13 21.35
C PHE A 542 7.97 -8.84 21.16
N GLU A 543 8.65 -7.81 20.70
CA GLU A 543 8.07 -6.49 20.51
C GLU A 543 8.39 -5.99 19.11
N TYR A 544 7.42 -5.29 18.49
CA TYR A 544 7.59 -4.62 17.21
C TYR A 544 7.15 -3.16 17.36
N VAL A 545 8.08 -2.26 17.11
CA VAL A 545 7.90 -0.82 17.27
C VAL A 545 8.19 -0.16 15.94
N THR A 546 7.20 0.54 15.40
CA THR A 546 7.33 1.28 14.15
C THR A 546 7.22 2.78 14.38
N ASP A 547 7.84 3.54 13.49
CA ASP A 547 7.64 4.99 13.45
C ASP A 547 6.35 5.38 12.69
N GLY A 548 6.24 6.59 12.18
CA GLY A 548 5.03 7.11 11.52
C GLY A 548 5.02 6.97 10.01
N GLY A 549 5.92 6.19 9.39
CA GLY A 549 5.97 6.07 7.94
C GLY A 549 6.52 4.75 7.44
N LEU A 550 6.22 4.39 6.18
CA LEU A 550 6.67 3.21 5.46
C LEU A 550 6.43 1.89 6.21
N ALA A 551 5.15 1.56 6.44
CA ALA A 551 4.78 0.26 7.01
C ALA A 551 5.19 -0.89 6.07
N MET A 552 6.25 -1.62 6.42
CA MET A 552 6.66 -2.84 5.74
C MET A 552 5.91 -4.06 6.27
N ALA A 553 6.21 -5.26 5.77
CA ALA A 553 5.46 -6.47 6.10
C ALA A 553 5.55 -6.89 7.58
N GLY A 554 6.54 -6.40 8.34
CA GLY A 554 6.70 -6.69 9.77
C GLY A 554 7.52 -7.94 10.06
N LEU A 555 7.23 -8.60 11.20
CA LEU A 555 7.94 -9.75 11.74
C LEU A 555 7.01 -10.96 11.86
N TYR A 556 7.44 -12.08 11.33
CA TYR A 556 6.81 -13.40 11.47
C TYR A 556 7.74 -14.33 12.25
N LEU A 557 7.18 -15.12 13.16
CA LEU A 557 7.93 -16.02 14.04
C LEU A 557 7.26 -17.39 14.05
N ASP A 558 8.07 -18.46 14.03
CA ASP A 558 7.58 -19.82 14.07
C ASP A 558 8.54 -20.72 14.85
N ASN A 559 8.06 -21.87 15.34
CA ASN A 559 8.86 -22.90 16.00
C ASN A 559 9.72 -22.38 17.17
N LEU A 560 9.11 -21.69 18.14
CA LEU A 560 9.81 -21.15 19.30
C LEU A 560 10.28 -22.28 20.24
N GLN A 561 11.58 -22.37 20.49
CA GLN A 561 12.21 -23.45 21.23
C GLN A 561 13.28 -22.95 22.20
N LEU A 562 13.52 -23.70 23.32
CA LEU A 562 14.70 -23.53 24.13
C LEU A 562 15.61 -24.75 23.95
N GLU A 563 16.86 -24.49 23.62
CA GLU A 563 17.92 -25.50 23.66
C GLU A 563 18.75 -25.31 24.92
N ALA A 564 18.83 -26.34 25.77
CA ALA A 564 19.59 -26.31 27.01
C ALA A 564 20.60 -27.49 27.00
N ASP A 565 21.90 -27.14 26.94
CA ASP A 565 23.01 -28.12 26.88
C ASP A 565 22.79 -29.24 25.82
N GLY A 566 22.22 -28.84 24.66
CA GLY A 566 21.96 -29.72 23.50
C GLY A 566 20.62 -30.48 23.56
N VAL A 567 19.76 -30.19 24.53
CA VAL A 567 18.38 -30.70 24.60
C VAL A 567 17.41 -29.61 24.21
N THR A 568 16.67 -29.83 23.14
CA THR A 568 15.66 -28.88 22.64
C THR A 568 14.29 -29.15 23.26
N THR A 569 13.62 -28.09 23.67
CA THR A 569 12.24 -28.12 24.21
C THR A 569 11.41 -27.08 23.46
N LEU A 570 10.30 -27.52 22.88
CA LEU A 570 9.34 -26.62 22.23
C LEU A 570 8.72 -25.70 23.29
N ILE A 571 8.68 -24.40 23.00
CA ILE A 571 7.94 -23.40 23.79
C ILE A 571 6.54 -23.26 23.20
N ASP A 572 6.46 -22.97 21.89
CA ASP A 572 5.22 -22.74 21.15
C ASP A 572 5.50 -22.81 19.63
N ASP A 573 4.67 -23.52 18.89
CA ASP A 573 4.73 -23.67 17.43
C ASP A 573 3.53 -23.04 16.73
N ALA A 574 2.75 -22.24 17.44
CA ALA A 574 1.52 -21.59 16.96
C ALA A 574 0.36 -22.56 16.59
N GLU A 575 0.56 -23.90 16.61
CA GLU A 575 -0.41 -24.89 16.12
C GLU A 575 -1.50 -25.26 17.14
N SER A 576 -1.37 -24.80 18.37
CA SER A 576 -2.32 -25.04 19.45
C SER A 576 -2.82 -23.71 20.02
N THR A 577 -3.61 -23.77 21.11
CA THR A 577 -3.97 -22.53 21.83
C THR A 577 -2.69 -21.79 22.23
N PRO A 578 -2.47 -20.54 21.76
CA PRO A 578 -1.25 -19.82 22.03
C PRO A 578 -0.95 -19.71 23.52
N THR A 579 0.30 -19.92 23.88
CA THR A 579 0.75 -19.81 25.28
C THR A 579 1.27 -18.41 25.60
N PHE A 580 1.40 -17.55 24.57
CA PHE A 580 1.73 -16.14 24.70
C PHE A 580 0.48 -15.27 24.86
N THR A 581 0.61 -14.21 25.61
CA THR A 581 -0.36 -13.12 25.68
C THR A 581 -0.03 -12.12 24.58
N PHE A 582 -1.01 -11.80 23.75
CA PHE A 582 -0.89 -10.87 22.63
C PHE A 582 -1.39 -9.45 23.00
N ASP A 583 -0.64 -8.46 22.60
CA ASP A 583 -1.00 -7.06 22.59
C ASP A 583 -0.52 -6.49 21.23
N GLY A 584 -1.37 -6.62 20.21
CA GLY A 584 -1.09 -6.24 18.83
C GLY A 584 -0.52 -7.37 17.97
N PHE A 585 0.16 -8.37 18.50
CA PHE A 585 0.49 -9.60 17.75
C PHE A 585 -0.76 -10.45 17.52
N ARG A 586 -0.72 -11.29 16.48
CA ARG A 586 -1.79 -12.25 16.17
C ARG A 586 -1.22 -13.53 15.57
N LEU A 587 -2.04 -14.57 15.49
CA LEU A 587 -1.74 -15.71 14.63
C LEU A 587 -1.98 -15.33 13.16
N ASN A 588 -1.09 -15.78 12.29
CA ASN A 588 -1.22 -15.71 10.85
C ASN A 588 -1.36 -17.13 10.30
N ASN A 589 -2.26 -17.31 9.35
CA ASN A 589 -2.48 -18.60 8.64
C ASN A 589 -2.12 -18.49 7.14
N GLY A 590 -1.32 -17.50 6.76
CA GLY A 590 -0.95 -17.23 5.38
C GLY A 590 -1.99 -16.39 4.62
N PHE A 591 -3.02 -15.88 5.31
CA PHE A 591 -4.06 -15.05 4.69
C PHE A 591 -4.51 -13.94 5.63
N HIS A 592 -4.93 -12.83 5.04
CA HIS A 592 -5.75 -11.82 5.72
C HIS A 592 -7.00 -11.50 4.91
N THR A 593 -7.95 -10.80 5.52
CA THR A 593 -9.15 -10.34 4.82
C THR A 593 -9.05 -8.85 4.54
N ALA A 594 -9.44 -8.44 3.34
CA ALA A 594 -9.55 -7.05 2.94
C ALA A 594 -11.00 -6.73 2.53
N ASP A 595 -11.45 -5.53 2.89
CA ASP A 595 -12.79 -5.07 2.52
C ASP A 595 -12.81 -4.65 1.05
N HIS A 596 -13.93 -4.95 0.39
CA HIS A 596 -14.24 -4.41 -0.92
C HIS A 596 -15.74 -4.11 -1.00
N TYR A 597 -16.11 -3.14 -1.84
CA TYR A 597 -17.47 -2.65 -1.87
C TYR A 597 -17.77 -1.83 -3.11
N TYR A 598 -19.04 -1.69 -3.44
CA TYR A 598 -19.48 -0.70 -4.43
C TYR A 598 -19.89 0.61 -3.74
N LEU A 599 -19.55 1.74 -4.40
CA LEU A 599 -20.11 3.06 -4.10
C LEU A 599 -20.91 3.52 -5.31
N LEU A 600 -22.17 3.92 -5.08
CA LEU A 600 -23.06 4.40 -6.13
C LEU A 600 -23.19 5.92 -5.99
N GLN A 601 -22.83 6.66 -7.03
CA GLN A 601 -22.84 8.10 -7.10
C GLN A 601 -23.57 8.57 -8.35
N TRP A 602 -24.45 9.55 -8.23
CA TRP A 602 -25.15 10.11 -9.37
C TRP A 602 -24.41 11.35 -9.89
N ARG A 603 -24.03 11.34 -11.16
CA ARG A 603 -23.32 12.43 -11.82
C ARG A 603 -24.24 13.18 -12.79
N SER A 604 -23.99 14.49 -12.95
CA SER A 604 -24.72 15.37 -13.84
C SER A 604 -23.78 16.35 -14.53
N HIS A 605 -24.30 17.30 -15.34
CA HIS A 605 -23.52 18.42 -15.86
C HIS A 605 -23.86 19.73 -15.14
N GLU A 606 -24.21 19.65 -13.85
CA GLU A 606 -24.57 20.79 -13.02
C GLU A 606 -23.54 21.01 -11.90
N GLY A 607 -23.38 22.26 -11.46
CA GLY A 607 -22.42 22.58 -10.40
C GLY A 607 -20.96 22.34 -10.82
N VAL A 608 -20.19 21.72 -9.95
CA VAL A 608 -18.77 21.41 -10.24
C VAL A 608 -18.59 20.41 -11.40
N ASP A 609 -19.61 19.59 -11.69
CA ASP A 609 -19.55 18.64 -12.82
C ASP A 609 -19.92 19.28 -14.18
N ALA A 610 -20.14 20.60 -14.23
CA ALA A 610 -20.45 21.28 -15.50
C ALA A 610 -19.35 21.07 -16.56
N GLY A 611 -18.10 20.99 -16.14
CA GLY A 611 -16.96 20.73 -17.00
C GLY A 611 -17.03 19.38 -17.72
N LEU A 612 -17.67 18.35 -17.12
CA LEU A 612 -17.86 17.04 -17.78
C LEU A 612 -18.61 17.09 -19.10
N GLY A 613 -19.48 18.11 -19.28
CA GLY A 613 -20.27 18.28 -20.50
C GLY A 613 -19.49 18.85 -21.71
N HIS A 614 -18.26 19.33 -21.52
CA HIS A 614 -17.53 20.04 -22.57
C HIS A 614 -16.00 20.10 -22.36
N LEU A 615 -15.40 18.98 -22.11
CA LEU A 615 -13.95 18.83 -21.96
C LEU A 615 -13.23 19.10 -23.28
N ARG A 616 -12.23 19.98 -23.28
CA ARG A 616 -11.40 20.21 -24.47
C ARG A 616 -10.29 19.17 -24.56
N ARG A 617 -10.27 18.48 -25.70
CA ARG A 617 -9.15 17.61 -26.07
C ARG A 617 -8.73 17.92 -27.52
N PHE A 618 -7.43 18.17 -27.72
CA PHE A 618 -6.92 18.72 -28.99
C PHE A 618 -7.64 20.04 -29.37
N ASN A 619 -8.36 20.05 -30.49
CA ASN A 619 -9.20 21.17 -30.91
C ASN A 619 -10.72 20.89 -30.81
N ASP A 620 -11.09 19.75 -30.30
CA ASP A 620 -12.46 19.26 -30.21
C ASP A 620 -12.96 19.28 -28.75
N LEU A 621 -14.27 19.18 -28.58
CA LEU A 621 -14.92 19.01 -27.28
C LEU A 621 -15.45 17.58 -27.16
N MET A 622 -15.33 16.99 -25.99
CA MET A 622 -15.98 15.76 -25.62
C MET A 622 -16.77 15.91 -24.32
N SER A 623 -17.69 14.98 -24.06
CA SER A 623 -18.43 14.89 -22.81
C SER A 623 -18.15 13.56 -22.10
N PHE A 624 -18.27 13.61 -20.78
CA PHE A 624 -18.46 12.45 -19.91
C PHE A 624 -19.93 12.36 -19.58
N GLU A 625 -20.54 11.21 -19.84
CA GLU A 625 -22.00 11.10 -19.86
C GLU A 625 -22.62 11.09 -18.47
N PRO A 626 -23.73 11.82 -18.23
CA PRO A 626 -24.37 11.86 -16.92
C PRO A 626 -25.15 10.58 -16.62
N GLY A 627 -25.19 10.19 -15.35
CA GLY A 627 -25.90 8.99 -14.90
C GLY A 627 -25.42 8.45 -13.59
N LEU A 628 -25.67 7.16 -13.38
CA LEU A 628 -25.21 6.41 -12.22
C LEU A 628 -23.78 5.92 -12.45
N LEU A 629 -22.81 6.43 -11.68
CA LEU A 629 -21.50 5.80 -11.58
C LEU A 629 -21.51 4.70 -10.53
N VAL A 630 -21.01 3.55 -10.93
CA VAL A 630 -20.72 2.42 -10.04
C VAL A 630 -19.22 2.41 -9.83
N TRP A 631 -18.77 2.84 -8.66
CA TRP A 631 -17.39 2.75 -8.22
C TRP A 631 -17.15 1.41 -7.58
N TYR A 632 -16.03 0.77 -7.90
CA TYR A 632 -15.55 -0.41 -7.22
C TYR A 632 -14.31 -0.05 -6.41
N VAL A 633 -14.38 -0.30 -5.11
CA VAL A 633 -13.27 -0.10 -4.16
C VAL A 633 -12.78 -1.46 -3.70
N ASP A 634 -11.48 -1.68 -3.74
CA ASP A 634 -10.83 -2.92 -3.35
C ASP A 634 -9.64 -2.60 -2.42
N GLU A 635 -9.87 -2.71 -1.10
CA GLU A 635 -8.85 -2.40 -0.09
C GLU A 635 -7.75 -3.48 0.02
N SER A 636 -7.82 -4.56 -0.79
CA SER A 636 -6.72 -5.51 -0.94
C SER A 636 -5.54 -4.91 -1.73
N LEU A 637 -5.79 -3.80 -2.45
CA LEU A 637 -4.81 -3.09 -3.27
C LEU A 637 -4.59 -1.69 -2.71
N THR A 638 -3.40 -1.14 -2.89
CA THR A 638 -3.02 0.19 -2.42
C THR A 638 -2.68 1.15 -3.56
N ASP A 639 -2.78 0.69 -4.80
CA ASP A 639 -2.45 1.44 -6.00
C ASP A 639 -3.44 1.17 -7.16
N ASN A 640 -3.35 1.99 -8.19
CA ASN A 640 -4.10 1.89 -9.44
C ASN A 640 -3.18 1.64 -10.65
N TRP A 641 -2.11 0.86 -10.49
CA TRP A 641 -1.16 0.59 -11.57
C TRP A 641 -1.72 -0.43 -12.58
N VAL A 642 -2.67 0.04 -13.35
CA VAL A 642 -3.51 -0.79 -14.25
C VAL A 642 -2.74 -1.52 -15.34
N GLY A 643 -1.52 -1.12 -15.66
CA GLY A 643 -0.66 -1.88 -16.57
C GLY A 643 0.03 -3.08 -15.92
N ASN A 644 0.18 -3.08 -14.58
CA ASN A 644 0.75 -4.18 -13.81
C ASN A 644 -0.31 -5.22 -13.47
N HIS A 645 -1.52 -4.77 -13.09
CA HIS A 645 -2.65 -5.61 -12.74
C HIS A 645 -3.94 -5.12 -13.42
N PRO A 646 -4.08 -5.33 -14.75
CA PRO A 646 -5.22 -4.86 -15.53
C PRO A 646 -6.55 -5.38 -14.99
N GLY A 647 -7.55 -4.52 -14.94
CA GLY A 647 -8.87 -4.84 -14.37
C GLY A 647 -8.93 -4.78 -12.85
N GLN A 648 -7.80 -4.53 -12.19
CA GLN A 648 -7.69 -4.40 -10.74
C GLN A 648 -7.21 -2.99 -10.36
N GLY A 649 -7.30 -2.64 -9.09
CA GLY A 649 -6.91 -1.36 -8.53
C GLY A 649 -7.74 -1.06 -7.29
N TRP A 650 -7.20 -0.21 -6.40
CA TRP A 650 -7.90 0.12 -5.15
C TRP A 650 -9.18 0.92 -5.38
N LEU A 651 -9.27 1.69 -6.48
CA LEU A 651 -10.46 2.46 -6.86
C LEU A 651 -10.59 2.54 -8.38
N GLY A 652 -11.79 2.33 -8.90
CA GLY A 652 -12.08 2.59 -10.31
C GLY A 652 -13.57 2.58 -10.62
N VAL A 653 -13.94 3.07 -11.79
CA VAL A 653 -15.32 3.05 -12.27
C VAL A 653 -15.59 1.75 -13.02
N VAL A 654 -16.83 1.25 -12.91
CA VAL A 654 -17.33 0.16 -13.76
C VAL A 654 -17.89 0.78 -15.03
N ASP A 655 -17.36 0.39 -16.17
CA ASP A 655 -17.69 0.97 -17.46
C ASP A 655 -19.01 0.40 -18.02
N ALA A 656 -20.01 1.25 -18.18
CA ALA A 656 -21.32 0.86 -18.70
C ALA A 656 -21.29 0.50 -20.20
N ASP A 657 -20.37 1.10 -20.96
CA ASP A 657 -20.12 0.79 -22.39
C ASP A 657 -18.67 0.32 -22.60
N GLN A 658 -18.50 -0.97 -22.88
CA GLN A 658 -17.19 -1.60 -23.04
C GLN A 658 -16.74 -1.69 -24.51
N ASN A 659 -17.29 -0.86 -25.41
CA ASN A 659 -16.79 -0.78 -26.77
C ASN A 659 -15.38 -0.20 -26.78
N THR A 660 -14.40 -1.01 -27.15
CA THR A 660 -13.01 -0.55 -27.23
C THR A 660 -12.87 0.54 -28.29
N LEU A 661 -12.50 1.76 -27.84
CA LEU A 661 -12.23 2.86 -28.72
C LEU A 661 -10.86 2.74 -29.37
N VAL A 662 -10.80 2.85 -30.70
CA VAL A 662 -9.56 2.75 -31.47
C VAL A 662 -9.40 3.92 -32.43
N TRP A 663 -8.17 4.42 -32.57
CA TRP A 663 -7.82 5.44 -33.54
C TRP A 663 -7.91 4.87 -34.98
N ALA A 664 -8.63 5.57 -35.85
CA ALA A 664 -9.01 5.04 -37.17
C ALA A 664 -7.84 4.71 -38.09
N ASN A 665 -6.76 5.50 -38.07
CA ASN A 665 -5.61 5.31 -38.95
C ASN A 665 -4.56 4.37 -38.34
N SER A 666 -4.29 4.50 -37.03
CA SER A 666 -3.27 3.68 -36.36
C SER A 666 -3.81 2.34 -35.89
N ALA A 667 -5.13 2.17 -35.77
CA ALA A 667 -5.81 1.04 -35.18
C ALA A 667 -5.32 0.73 -33.72
N GLN A 668 -4.79 1.72 -33.05
CA GLN A 668 -4.36 1.63 -31.65
C GLN A 668 -5.54 1.89 -30.74
N ALA A 669 -5.63 1.14 -29.62
CA ALA A 669 -6.60 1.45 -28.57
C ALA A 669 -6.33 2.85 -28.03
N ALA A 670 -7.39 3.62 -27.82
CA ALA A 670 -7.32 4.93 -27.19
C ALA A 670 -6.87 4.81 -25.73
N GLN A 671 -6.50 5.92 -25.10
CA GLN A 671 -6.25 5.92 -23.66
C GLN A 671 -7.56 5.66 -22.88
N THR A 672 -7.44 5.12 -21.69
CA THR A 672 -8.58 4.77 -20.84
C THR A 672 -9.46 5.99 -20.52
N ARG A 673 -8.88 7.20 -20.47
CA ARG A 673 -9.62 8.46 -20.28
C ARG A 673 -10.69 8.75 -21.34
N PHE A 674 -10.55 8.18 -22.54
CA PHE A 674 -11.58 8.27 -23.58
C PHE A 674 -12.59 7.13 -23.45
N GLN A 675 -12.09 5.95 -23.05
CA GLN A 675 -12.91 4.75 -22.88
C GLN A 675 -13.98 4.94 -21.79
N VAL A 676 -13.57 5.39 -20.59
CA VAL A 676 -14.50 5.50 -19.45
C VAL A 676 -15.36 6.78 -19.47
N ARG A 677 -15.41 7.53 -20.58
CA ARG A 677 -16.26 8.73 -20.70
C ARG A 677 -17.74 8.45 -20.54
N ASP A 678 -18.16 7.26 -20.90
CA ASP A 678 -19.54 6.77 -20.90
C ASP A 678 -19.75 5.62 -19.90
N ALA A 679 -18.92 5.58 -18.86
CA ALA A 679 -19.01 4.60 -17.78
C ALA A 679 -20.30 4.74 -16.93
N ALA A 680 -21.03 5.84 -17.05
CA ALA A 680 -22.24 6.05 -16.27
C ALA A 680 -23.43 5.25 -16.84
N PHE A 681 -24.12 4.48 -16.00
CA PHE A 681 -25.36 3.80 -16.35
C PHE A 681 -26.50 4.80 -16.46
N SER A 682 -27.20 4.82 -17.59
CA SER A 682 -28.20 5.84 -17.92
C SER A 682 -29.33 5.29 -18.80
N LEU A 683 -30.53 5.94 -18.72
CA LEU A 683 -31.65 5.74 -19.64
C LEU A 683 -31.51 6.55 -20.93
N GLN A 684 -30.54 7.45 -20.98
CA GLN A 684 -30.29 8.31 -22.13
C GLN A 684 -29.23 7.68 -23.03
N ASP A 685 -29.43 7.82 -24.34
CA ASP A 685 -28.39 7.50 -25.30
C ASP A 685 -27.16 8.39 -25.08
N GLN A 686 -25.98 7.80 -25.25
CA GLN A 686 -24.71 8.51 -25.12
C GLN A 686 -24.53 9.56 -26.21
N ALA A 687 -23.71 10.59 -25.93
CA ALA A 687 -23.34 11.56 -26.96
C ALA A 687 -22.25 10.99 -27.88
N PRO A 688 -22.31 11.28 -29.21
CA PRO A 688 -21.30 10.81 -30.13
C PRO A 688 -19.94 11.47 -29.82
N LEU A 689 -18.89 10.67 -29.83
CA LEU A 689 -17.51 11.14 -29.74
C LEU A 689 -16.92 11.31 -31.13
N ARG A 690 -16.24 12.42 -31.36
CA ARG A 690 -15.35 12.61 -32.48
C ARG A 690 -14.21 13.53 -32.09
N LEU A 691 -12.99 13.02 -32.02
CA LEU A 691 -11.78 13.78 -31.77
C LEU A 691 -10.81 13.61 -32.93
N VAL A 692 -10.04 14.66 -33.23
CA VAL A 692 -8.97 14.62 -34.22
C VAL A 692 -7.68 15.02 -33.52
N ASN A 693 -6.75 14.10 -33.41
CA ASN A 693 -5.45 14.38 -32.78
C ASN A 693 -4.55 15.27 -33.67
N ASN A 694 -3.44 15.71 -33.11
CA ASN A 694 -2.49 16.58 -33.83
C ASN A 694 -1.82 15.93 -35.06
N ALA A 695 -1.91 14.61 -35.23
CA ALA A 695 -1.44 13.88 -36.43
C ALA A 695 -2.55 13.74 -37.48
N GLY A 696 -3.77 14.20 -37.19
CA GLY A 696 -4.93 14.05 -38.08
C GLY A 696 -5.59 12.68 -38.00
N ASP A 697 -5.25 11.85 -37.02
CA ASP A 697 -5.95 10.58 -36.75
C ASP A 697 -7.25 10.86 -36.02
N VAL A 698 -8.28 10.05 -36.27
CA VAL A 698 -9.65 10.27 -35.79
C VAL A 698 -10.04 9.19 -34.81
N LEU A 699 -10.57 9.62 -33.67
CA LEU A 699 -11.23 8.76 -32.71
C LEU A 699 -12.72 9.04 -32.77
N GLU A 700 -13.50 8.04 -33.15
CA GLU A 700 -14.96 8.15 -33.26
C GLU A 700 -15.63 7.06 -32.44
N ASP A 701 -16.68 7.47 -31.73
CA ASP A 701 -17.65 6.56 -31.17
C ASP A 701 -19.03 6.97 -31.63
N SER A 702 -19.72 6.03 -32.28
CA SER A 702 -21.09 6.19 -32.77
C SER A 702 -22.03 5.10 -32.22
N SER A 703 -21.57 4.28 -31.31
CA SER A 703 -22.35 3.28 -30.59
C SER A 703 -23.11 3.99 -29.46
N LEU A 704 -24.24 4.58 -29.81
CA LEU A 704 -25.03 5.43 -28.90
C LEU A 704 -26.08 4.60 -28.17
N ILE A 705 -25.65 3.67 -27.34
CA ILE A 705 -26.56 2.76 -26.64
C ILE A 705 -26.67 3.18 -25.18
N ALA A 706 -27.90 3.51 -24.74
CA ALA A 706 -28.20 3.65 -23.32
C ALA A 706 -28.03 2.30 -22.60
N ASN A 707 -27.22 2.24 -21.56
CA ASN A 707 -27.16 1.12 -20.65
C ASN A 707 -27.65 1.56 -19.27
N ALA A 708 -28.83 1.10 -18.87
CA ALA A 708 -29.46 1.48 -17.60
C ALA A 708 -29.32 0.38 -16.52
N ASN A 709 -28.60 -0.70 -16.82
CA ASN A 709 -28.55 -1.90 -16.00
C ASN A 709 -27.10 -2.28 -15.70
N PHE A 710 -26.73 -2.25 -14.44
CA PHE A 710 -25.55 -2.92 -13.93
C PHE A 710 -25.93 -4.29 -13.38
N ALA A 711 -25.13 -5.31 -13.68
CA ALA A 711 -25.24 -6.63 -13.06
C ALA A 711 -23.82 -7.20 -12.87
N ASP A 712 -23.49 -7.68 -11.69
CA ASP A 712 -22.14 -8.13 -11.35
C ASP A 712 -21.74 -9.48 -11.98
N ASP A 713 -22.69 -10.15 -12.65
CA ASP A 713 -22.48 -11.34 -13.48
C ASP A 713 -22.12 -11.02 -14.95
N GLN A 714 -22.06 -9.75 -15.32
CA GLN A 714 -21.59 -9.31 -16.62
C GLN A 714 -20.07 -9.15 -16.64
N ASP A 715 -19.47 -9.41 -17.80
CA ASP A 715 -18.01 -9.21 -17.97
C ASP A 715 -17.69 -7.71 -18.12
N TYR A 716 -17.09 -7.12 -17.08
CA TYR A 716 -16.58 -5.75 -17.07
C TYR A 716 -15.05 -5.69 -17.20
N SER A 717 -14.39 -6.79 -17.53
CA SER A 717 -12.93 -6.84 -17.67
C SER A 717 -12.39 -6.05 -18.86
N ASN A 718 -13.27 -5.65 -19.79
CA ASN A 718 -12.94 -4.98 -21.05
C ASN A 718 -11.76 -5.66 -21.78
N PRO A 719 -11.94 -6.85 -22.38
CA PRO A 719 -10.82 -7.60 -22.97
C PRO A 719 -10.07 -6.86 -24.07
N GLY A 720 -10.69 -5.86 -24.71
CA GLY A 720 -10.07 -5.00 -25.71
C GLY A 720 -9.17 -3.91 -25.11
N GLN A 721 -9.44 -3.52 -23.87
CA GLN A 721 -8.66 -2.53 -23.10
C GLN A 721 -8.71 -2.84 -21.59
N PRO A 722 -8.02 -3.88 -21.13
CA PRO A 722 -8.12 -4.34 -19.75
C PRO A 722 -7.77 -3.29 -18.69
N ASP A 723 -6.95 -2.29 -19.04
CA ASP A 723 -6.60 -1.16 -18.16
C ASP A 723 -7.83 -0.31 -17.75
N ALA A 724 -8.89 -0.30 -18.58
CA ALA A 724 -10.17 0.36 -18.29
C ALA A 724 -11.18 -0.58 -17.63
N GLY A 725 -10.94 -1.88 -17.68
CA GLY A 725 -11.86 -2.90 -17.16
C GLY A 725 -11.85 -3.02 -15.64
N ARG A 726 -12.80 -3.84 -15.13
CA ARG A 726 -12.88 -4.23 -13.72
C ARG A 726 -13.21 -5.72 -13.60
N LEU A 727 -12.48 -6.40 -12.72
CA LEU A 727 -12.76 -7.78 -12.33
C LEU A 727 -13.65 -7.76 -11.09
N LEU A 728 -14.90 -8.10 -11.27
CA LEU A 728 -15.93 -8.07 -10.22
C LEU A 728 -16.18 -9.46 -9.65
N THR A 729 -16.70 -9.51 -8.43
CA THR A 729 -17.18 -10.75 -7.80
C THR A 729 -18.67 -10.92 -8.10
N GLU A 730 -19.06 -12.06 -8.65
CA GLU A 730 -20.43 -12.39 -8.98
C GLU A 730 -21.22 -12.78 -7.72
N LEU A 731 -22.10 -11.91 -7.27
CA LEU A 731 -22.95 -12.11 -6.08
C LEU A 731 -24.44 -12.03 -6.42
N GLY A 732 -24.77 -11.93 -7.71
CA GLY A 732 -26.13 -11.76 -8.24
C GLY A 732 -26.70 -10.36 -8.03
N LEU A 733 -25.84 -9.37 -7.81
CA LEU A 733 -26.25 -7.97 -7.62
C LEU A 733 -26.66 -7.35 -8.95
N GLN A 734 -27.83 -6.73 -8.98
CA GLN A 734 -28.32 -5.97 -10.12
C GLN A 734 -28.79 -4.58 -9.68
N ILE A 735 -28.43 -3.55 -10.45
CA ILE A 735 -28.83 -2.16 -10.22
C ILE A 735 -29.43 -1.61 -11.49
N ASP A 736 -30.72 -1.24 -11.43
CA ASP A 736 -31.49 -0.71 -12.54
C ASP A 736 -31.70 0.81 -12.33
N VAL A 737 -31.39 1.63 -13.32
CA VAL A 737 -31.84 3.03 -13.38
C VAL A 737 -33.27 3.04 -13.89
N LEU A 738 -34.23 3.47 -13.05
CA LEU A 738 -35.66 3.47 -13.38
C LEU A 738 -36.15 4.82 -13.93
N GLU A 739 -35.55 5.90 -13.45
CA GLU A 739 -35.93 7.29 -13.79
C GLU A 739 -34.74 8.22 -13.54
N HIS A 740 -34.64 9.29 -14.27
CA HIS A 740 -33.77 10.42 -13.98
C HIS A 740 -34.56 11.71 -13.89
N GLY A 741 -34.07 12.67 -13.07
CA GLY A 741 -34.71 13.96 -12.91
C GLY A 741 -34.47 14.90 -14.08
N GLU A 742 -35.16 16.03 -14.08
CA GLU A 742 -34.86 17.12 -15.00
C GLU A 742 -33.39 17.54 -14.84
N ASN A 743 -32.67 17.74 -15.94
CA ASN A 743 -31.24 18.04 -15.96
C ASN A 743 -30.36 17.02 -15.21
N ASN A 744 -30.79 15.78 -15.10
CA ASN A 744 -30.06 14.73 -14.38
C ASN A 744 -29.71 15.06 -12.91
N GLN A 745 -30.54 15.84 -12.20
CA GLN A 745 -30.31 16.18 -10.80
C GLN A 745 -30.47 15.01 -9.82
N TYR A 746 -31.08 13.91 -10.25
CA TYR A 746 -31.18 12.66 -9.49
C TYR A 746 -31.44 11.48 -10.41
N GLY A 747 -31.14 10.29 -9.93
CA GLY A 747 -31.60 9.03 -10.44
C GLY A 747 -32.48 8.28 -9.46
N LEU A 748 -33.54 7.65 -9.95
CA LEU A 748 -34.27 6.63 -9.19
C LEU A 748 -33.67 5.29 -9.56
N ILE A 749 -32.98 4.67 -8.62
CA ILE A 749 -32.32 3.37 -8.84
C ILE A 749 -33.04 2.27 -8.06
N LYS A 750 -33.03 1.08 -8.59
CA LYS A 750 -33.51 -0.13 -7.93
C LYS A 750 -32.36 -1.10 -7.81
N ILE A 751 -32.10 -1.54 -6.60
CA ILE A 751 -31.05 -2.50 -6.27
C ILE A 751 -31.74 -3.82 -5.89
N THR A 752 -31.32 -4.90 -6.54
CA THR A 752 -31.79 -6.26 -6.29
C THR A 752 -30.62 -7.21 -6.19
N ARG A 753 -30.81 -8.29 -5.47
CA ARG A 753 -29.94 -9.45 -5.52
C ARG A 753 -30.77 -10.63 -6.03
N GLN A 754 -30.33 -11.22 -7.11
CA GLN A 754 -30.89 -12.49 -7.54
C GLN A 754 -30.37 -13.55 -6.56
N SER A 755 -31.24 -14.39 -6.05
CA SER A 755 -30.78 -15.60 -5.40
C SER A 755 -30.22 -16.51 -6.48
N THR A 756 -28.92 -16.49 -6.67
CA THR A 756 -28.27 -17.61 -7.32
C THR A 756 -28.64 -18.84 -6.50
N PRO A 757 -29.12 -19.93 -7.13
CA PRO A 757 -29.23 -21.18 -6.40
C PRO A 757 -27.86 -21.51 -5.87
N ASN A 758 -27.70 -21.55 -4.53
CA ASN A 758 -26.43 -21.88 -3.93
C ASN A 758 -25.91 -23.20 -4.50
N THR A 759 -24.71 -23.21 -5.02
CA THR A 759 -24.00 -24.41 -5.43
C THR A 759 -23.20 -24.88 -4.24
N ALA A 760 -23.44 -26.08 -3.77
CA ALA A 760 -22.68 -26.61 -2.64
C ALA A 760 -21.18 -26.63 -2.97
N PRO A 761 -20.29 -26.43 -1.97
CA PRO A 761 -18.86 -26.51 -2.18
C PRO A 761 -18.45 -27.90 -2.70
N GLU A 762 -17.33 -27.98 -3.37
CA GLU A 762 -16.68 -29.26 -3.74
C GLU A 762 -15.61 -29.58 -2.70
N ALA A 763 -15.90 -30.49 -1.76
CA ALA A 763 -14.96 -30.93 -0.76
C ALA A 763 -13.88 -31.83 -1.40
N ASP A 764 -12.60 -31.50 -1.22
CA ASP A 764 -11.47 -32.38 -1.59
C ASP A 764 -10.29 -32.14 -0.64
N PHE A 765 -9.45 -33.17 -0.48
CA PHE A 765 -8.22 -33.08 0.30
C PHE A 765 -7.23 -34.12 -0.17
N ASP A 766 -5.94 -33.89 0.08
CA ASP A 766 -4.90 -34.89 -0.02
C ASP A 766 -4.24 -35.10 1.35
N PHE A 767 -3.36 -36.11 1.47
CA PHE A 767 -2.68 -36.35 2.72
C PHE A 767 -1.32 -37.02 2.52
N THR A 768 -0.44 -36.80 3.48
CA THR A 768 0.81 -37.55 3.65
C THR A 768 0.77 -38.38 4.95
N VAL A 769 1.47 -39.52 4.97
CA VAL A 769 1.54 -40.40 6.13
C VAL A 769 2.98 -40.54 6.56
N ASN A 770 3.23 -40.32 7.85
CA ASN A 770 4.49 -40.58 8.49
C ASN A 770 4.21 -41.40 9.78
N ASP A 771 4.48 -42.69 9.73
CA ASP A 771 4.18 -43.66 10.80
C ASP A 771 2.68 -43.63 11.20
N LEU A 772 2.40 -43.24 12.41
CA LEU A 772 1.04 -43.07 12.94
C LEU A 772 0.43 -41.69 12.66
N THR A 773 1.19 -40.78 12.05
CA THR A 773 0.77 -39.40 11.82
C THR A 773 0.34 -39.16 10.38
N VAL A 774 -0.80 -38.52 10.21
CA VAL A 774 -1.36 -38.10 8.92
C VAL A 774 -1.44 -36.58 8.90
N SER A 775 -0.81 -35.97 7.92
CA SER A 775 -0.95 -34.52 7.62
C SER A 775 -1.83 -34.34 6.41
N THR A 776 -2.90 -33.55 6.54
CA THR A 776 -3.85 -33.30 5.44
C THR A 776 -3.53 -32.00 4.71
N THR A 777 -3.84 -31.96 3.42
CA THR A 777 -3.87 -30.74 2.60
C THR A 777 -5.29 -30.55 2.12
N ASN A 778 -5.91 -29.43 2.41
CA ASN A 778 -7.27 -29.12 1.97
C ASN A 778 -7.24 -28.60 0.53
N LEU A 779 -8.08 -29.12 -0.33
CA LEU A 779 -8.21 -28.80 -1.75
C LEU A 779 -9.65 -28.37 -2.10
N SER A 780 -10.49 -28.18 -1.05
CA SER A 780 -11.90 -27.84 -1.25
C SER A 780 -12.06 -26.47 -1.89
N GLN A 781 -13.03 -26.32 -2.76
CA GLN A 781 -13.38 -25.09 -3.47
C GLN A 781 -14.89 -24.88 -3.42
N ASP A 782 -15.29 -23.61 -3.50
CA ASP A 782 -16.69 -23.22 -3.65
C ASP A 782 -16.85 -22.47 -4.97
N PRO A 783 -17.71 -22.97 -5.89
CA PRO A 783 -17.85 -22.39 -7.23
C PRO A 783 -18.51 -21.02 -7.28
N ASP A 784 -19.33 -20.66 -6.29
CA ASP A 784 -20.16 -19.45 -6.29
C ASP A 784 -20.16 -18.68 -4.96
N GLY A 785 -19.21 -19.02 -4.04
CA GLY A 785 -19.10 -18.38 -2.74
C GLY A 785 -17.75 -18.64 -2.08
N SER A 786 -17.76 -18.75 -0.76
CA SER A 786 -16.59 -19.07 0.04
C SER A 786 -16.87 -20.13 1.10
N ILE A 787 -15.89 -20.99 1.37
CA ILE A 787 -16.03 -21.99 2.41
C ILE A 787 -15.76 -21.30 3.78
N VAL A 788 -16.75 -21.35 4.66
CA VAL A 788 -16.71 -20.68 5.98
C VAL A 788 -16.33 -21.62 7.11
N SER A 789 -16.46 -22.95 6.91
CA SER A 789 -16.05 -23.90 7.94
C SER A 789 -15.71 -25.28 7.40
N TYR A 790 -14.88 -26.00 8.12
CA TYR A 790 -14.47 -27.37 7.86
C TYR A 790 -14.79 -28.25 9.05
N HIS A 791 -15.16 -29.50 8.78
CA HIS A 791 -15.30 -30.54 9.79
C HIS A 791 -14.63 -31.83 9.34
N TRP A 792 -13.57 -32.20 10.04
CA TRP A 792 -12.83 -33.42 9.82
C TRP A 792 -13.24 -34.51 10.81
N ASP A 793 -13.41 -35.72 10.33
CA ASP A 793 -13.54 -36.92 11.15
C ASP A 793 -12.42 -37.92 10.77
N PHE A 794 -11.57 -38.27 11.70
CA PHE A 794 -10.42 -39.15 11.46
C PHE A 794 -10.76 -40.65 11.52
N GLY A 795 -12.04 -41.00 11.62
CA GLY A 795 -12.51 -42.38 11.62
C GLY A 795 -12.19 -43.17 12.90
N ASN A 796 -11.75 -42.51 13.95
CA ASN A 796 -11.46 -43.03 15.25
C ASN A 796 -12.25 -42.38 16.39
N GLY A 797 -13.24 -41.56 16.04
CA GLY A 797 -14.10 -40.79 16.95
C GLY A 797 -13.52 -39.43 17.35
N GLN A 798 -12.43 -39.00 16.72
CA GLN A 798 -11.83 -37.69 16.92
C GLN A 798 -12.09 -36.83 15.70
N THR A 799 -12.24 -35.52 15.93
CA THR A 799 -12.63 -34.53 14.90
C THR A 799 -11.76 -33.27 15.00
N SER A 800 -11.72 -32.48 13.92
CA SER A 800 -11.06 -31.17 13.87
C SER A 800 -11.89 -30.20 13.02
N THR A 801 -11.74 -28.89 13.29
CA THR A 801 -12.32 -27.81 12.48
C THR A 801 -11.23 -26.95 11.81
N ALA A 802 -9.97 -27.32 11.95
CA ALA A 802 -8.86 -26.65 11.28
C ALA A 802 -8.95 -26.83 9.76
N ALA A 803 -8.43 -25.87 8.98
CA ALA A 803 -8.47 -25.92 7.53
C ALA A 803 -7.70 -27.14 6.98
N ALA A 804 -6.53 -27.46 7.52
CA ALA A 804 -5.68 -28.57 7.11
C ALA A 804 -5.01 -29.23 8.35
N PRO A 805 -5.74 -30.08 9.11
CA PRO A 805 -5.23 -30.63 10.36
C PRO A 805 -4.20 -31.73 10.16
N THR A 806 -3.29 -31.83 11.12
CA THR A 806 -2.44 -32.99 11.31
C THR A 806 -2.96 -33.86 12.46
N TRP A 807 -2.99 -35.17 12.26
CA TRP A 807 -3.53 -36.10 13.26
C TRP A 807 -2.63 -37.30 13.49
N THR A 808 -2.36 -37.63 14.76
CA THR A 808 -1.57 -38.82 15.15
C THR A 808 -2.45 -39.92 15.78
N TYR A 809 -2.53 -41.06 15.14
CA TYR A 809 -3.30 -42.19 15.62
C TYR A 809 -2.58 -42.92 16.75
N GLN A 810 -3.33 -43.48 17.71
CA GLN A 810 -2.78 -44.19 18.84
C GLN A 810 -2.46 -45.65 18.53
N LYS A 811 -2.89 -46.18 17.40
CA LYS A 811 -2.68 -47.57 16.96
C LYS A 811 -2.54 -47.64 15.44
N PRO A 812 -1.72 -48.57 14.94
CA PRO A 812 -1.67 -48.84 13.51
C PRO A 812 -2.99 -49.40 13.01
N GLY A 813 -3.33 -49.15 11.77
CA GLY A 813 -4.57 -49.59 11.17
C GLY A 813 -4.96 -48.81 9.95
N SER A 814 -6.11 -49.18 9.41
CA SER A 814 -6.69 -48.48 8.28
C SER A 814 -7.89 -47.67 8.78
N TYR A 815 -7.84 -46.34 8.57
CA TYR A 815 -8.86 -45.38 9.01
C TYR A 815 -9.49 -44.71 7.83
N ARG A 816 -10.72 -44.26 8.00
CA ARG A 816 -11.41 -43.46 6.99
C ARG A 816 -11.49 -42.02 7.45
N ILE A 817 -10.73 -41.15 6.82
CA ILE A 817 -10.78 -39.73 7.08
C ILE A 817 -11.89 -39.13 6.20
N SER A 818 -12.75 -38.31 6.81
CA SER A 818 -13.80 -37.56 6.13
C SER A 818 -13.62 -36.07 6.35
N LEU A 819 -13.78 -35.27 5.29
CA LEU A 819 -13.87 -33.82 5.33
C LEU A 819 -15.27 -33.41 4.91
N THR A 820 -15.90 -32.54 5.69
CA THR A 820 -17.10 -31.79 5.31
C THR A 820 -16.74 -30.32 5.21
N ALA A 821 -16.93 -29.69 4.06
CA ALA A 821 -16.84 -28.27 3.84
C ALA A 821 -18.24 -27.66 3.88
N THR A 822 -18.37 -26.45 4.45
CA THR A 822 -19.63 -25.69 4.51
C THR A 822 -19.39 -24.31 3.91
N ASP A 823 -20.18 -23.89 2.96
CA ASP A 823 -20.13 -22.59 2.32
C ASP A 823 -20.77 -21.47 3.17
N ASP A 824 -20.66 -20.24 2.71
CA ASP A 824 -21.19 -19.04 3.37
C ASP A 824 -22.72 -18.94 3.31
N GLN A 825 -23.38 -19.77 2.52
CA GLN A 825 -24.84 -19.88 2.43
C GLN A 825 -25.39 -21.12 3.17
N GLY A 826 -24.50 -21.94 3.78
CA GLY A 826 -24.85 -23.07 4.64
C GLY A 826 -25.04 -24.40 3.92
N ALA A 827 -24.73 -24.49 2.59
CA ALA A 827 -24.68 -25.79 1.92
C ALA A 827 -23.38 -26.54 2.27
N THR A 828 -23.41 -27.87 2.11
CA THR A 828 -22.28 -28.70 2.52
C THR A 828 -21.98 -29.76 1.48
N ASP A 829 -20.71 -30.08 1.31
CA ASP A 829 -20.26 -31.29 0.63
C ASP A 829 -19.28 -32.07 1.49
N SER A 830 -19.13 -33.35 1.23
CA SER A 830 -18.26 -34.22 2.02
C SER A 830 -17.55 -35.26 1.18
N ILE A 831 -16.26 -35.41 1.44
CA ILE A 831 -15.44 -36.45 0.83
C ILE A 831 -14.81 -37.32 1.91
N SER A 832 -14.49 -38.57 1.56
CA SER A 832 -13.77 -39.49 2.45
C SER A 832 -12.67 -40.24 1.70
N LYS A 833 -11.51 -40.31 2.32
CA LYS A 833 -10.36 -41.11 1.82
C LYS A 833 -9.89 -42.10 2.87
N GLN A 834 -9.41 -43.27 2.43
CA GLN A 834 -8.89 -44.28 3.32
C GLN A 834 -7.38 -44.09 3.49
N VAL A 835 -6.92 -44.04 4.74
CA VAL A 835 -5.51 -43.96 5.10
C VAL A 835 -5.09 -45.18 5.87
N THR A 836 -3.89 -45.68 5.65
CA THR A 836 -3.29 -46.76 6.44
C THR A 836 -2.03 -46.20 7.14
N VAL A 837 -2.01 -46.32 8.47
CA VAL A 837 -0.89 -45.89 9.33
C VAL A 837 -0.26 -47.12 9.97
N SER A 838 1.05 -47.10 10.19
CA SER A 838 1.84 -48.16 10.76
C SER A 838 2.59 -47.70 12.01
N GLU A 839 2.95 -48.63 12.89
CA GLU A 839 3.84 -48.30 14.01
C GLU A 839 5.20 -47.81 13.48
N PRO A 840 5.85 -46.87 14.20
CA PRO A 840 7.21 -46.49 13.89
C PRO A 840 8.13 -47.71 13.85
N GLY A 841 8.85 -47.93 12.76
CA GLY A 841 9.76 -49.01 12.62
C GLY A 841 10.77 -49.05 13.78
N GLN A 842 11.10 -50.26 14.29
CA GLN A 842 12.13 -50.40 15.31
C GLN A 842 13.51 -50.44 14.65
N ALA A 843 14.49 -49.81 15.29
CA ALA A 843 15.85 -49.89 14.76
C ALA A 843 16.40 -51.32 14.84
N PRO A 844 17.15 -51.77 13.84
CA PRO A 844 17.63 -53.15 13.76
C PRO A 844 18.60 -53.47 14.89
N ILE A 845 18.62 -54.71 15.31
CA ILE A 845 19.49 -55.20 16.40
C ILE A 845 20.83 -55.63 15.85
N ALA A 846 21.90 -54.89 16.20
CA ALA A 846 23.26 -55.19 15.74
C ALA A 846 23.91 -56.33 16.55
N ARG A 847 24.13 -57.47 15.89
CA ARG A 847 24.88 -58.62 16.44
C ARG A 847 25.99 -59.03 15.51
N VAL A 848 27.11 -59.40 16.11
CA VAL A 848 28.28 -59.90 15.38
C VAL A 848 28.81 -61.18 15.98
N TRP A 849 29.32 -62.04 15.11
CA TRP A 849 30.20 -63.10 15.48
C TRP A 849 31.55 -62.84 14.84
N HIS A 850 32.67 -63.06 15.60
CA HIS A 850 34.01 -62.73 15.11
C HIS A 850 35.05 -63.69 15.70
N PHE A 851 36.14 -63.87 14.97
CA PHE A 851 37.39 -64.46 15.46
C PHE A 851 38.57 -63.79 14.76
N ASN A 852 39.72 -63.86 15.35
CA ASN A 852 40.97 -63.40 14.74
C ASN A 852 41.97 -64.52 14.62
N LEU A 853 42.76 -64.52 13.55
CA LEU A 853 43.90 -65.37 13.31
C LEU A 853 45.10 -64.48 13.03
N PHE A 854 46.02 -64.41 14.04
CA PHE A 854 47.12 -63.41 14.03
C PHE A 854 46.57 -62.01 13.83
N ARG A 855 46.95 -61.26 12.77
CA ARG A 855 46.53 -59.93 12.48
C ARG A 855 45.30 -59.85 11.56
N THR A 856 44.73 -61.00 11.22
CA THR A 856 43.53 -61.01 10.36
C THR A 856 42.29 -61.20 11.20
N VAL A 857 41.34 -60.33 11.07
CA VAL A 857 40.01 -60.44 11.69
C VAL A 857 38.99 -60.90 10.68
N VAL A 858 38.10 -61.76 11.12
CA VAL A 858 36.96 -62.22 10.35
C VAL A 858 35.72 -61.97 11.20
N VAL A 859 34.79 -61.16 10.65
CA VAL A 859 33.55 -60.72 11.30
C VAL A 859 32.37 -61.09 10.44
N TRP A 860 31.30 -61.56 11.04
CA TRP A 860 29.98 -61.66 10.37
C TRP A 860 28.91 -60.88 11.15
N SER A 861 28.10 -60.18 10.45
CA SER A 861 26.85 -59.65 11.01
C SER A 861 25.85 -60.80 11.15
N THR A 862 25.34 -60.97 12.35
CA THR A 862 24.19 -61.83 12.67
C THR A 862 23.02 -60.95 13.15
N SER A 863 23.04 -59.71 12.68
CA SER A 863 22.03 -58.71 12.99
C SER A 863 20.69 -59.07 12.34
N TRP A 864 19.62 -58.66 12.97
CA TRP A 864 18.27 -58.85 12.43
C TRP A 864 17.42 -57.63 12.77
N ASP A 865 16.31 -57.49 12.08
CA ASP A 865 15.28 -56.53 12.32
C ASP A 865 14.00 -57.27 12.75
N GLU A 866 13.29 -56.73 13.78
CA GLU A 866 12.11 -57.40 14.35
C GLU A 866 10.85 -57.15 13.54
N ASP A 867 10.76 -56.04 12.83
CA ASP A 867 9.58 -55.59 12.09
C ASP A 867 9.84 -55.42 10.59
N GLY A 868 11.07 -55.63 10.13
CA GLY A 868 11.42 -55.49 8.73
C GLY A 868 12.59 -56.40 8.29
N HIS A 869 13.50 -55.86 7.49
CA HIS A 869 14.73 -56.53 7.05
C HIS A 869 15.88 -55.53 6.86
N ILE A 870 17.10 -56.04 7.03
CA ILE A 870 18.31 -55.26 6.87
C ILE A 870 18.59 -55.02 5.37
N VAL A 871 18.71 -53.73 4.98
CA VAL A 871 19.01 -53.30 3.61
C VAL A 871 20.51 -52.99 3.43
N ASP A 872 21.20 -52.57 4.49
CA ASP A 872 22.65 -52.35 4.43
C ASP A 872 23.37 -52.79 5.71
N THR A 873 24.58 -53.36 5.49
CA THR A 873 25.51 -53.73 6.55
C THR A 873 26.87 -53.14 6.21
N LYS A 874 27.27 -52.13 6.96
CA LYS A 874 28.48 -51.33 6.71
C LYS A 874 29.49 -51.55 7.87
N TRP A 875 30.74 -51.78 7.50
CA TRP A 875 31.87 -51.88 8.39
C TRP A 875 32.80 -50.70 8.19
N THR A 876 33.10 -49.97 9.24
CA THR A 876 34.07 -48.86 9.18
C THR A 876 35.32 -49.27 9.96
N LEU A 877 36.45 -49.29 9.27
CA LEU A 877 37.75 -49.63 9.82
C LEU A 877 38.39 -48.42 10.53
N PRO A 878 39.38 -48.62 11.44
CA PRO A 878 40.02 -47.54 12.17
C PRO A 878 40.69 -46.46 11.31
N ASN A 879 41.01 -46.76 10.06
CA ASN A 879 41.56 -45.82 9.08
C ASN A 879 40.51 -45.04 8.33
N GLY A 880 39.21 -45.20 8.65
CA GLY A 880 38.09 -44.58 8.01
C GLY A 880 37.60 -45.27 6.71
N GLU A 881 38.21 -46.40 6.31
CA GLU A 881 37.76 -47.20 5.16
C GLU A 881 36.44 -47.90 5.48
N GLU A 882 35.48 -47.78 4.58
CA GLU A 882 34.17 -48.40 4.68
C GLU A 882 34.04 -49.60 3.75
N LYS A 883 33.40 -50.66 4.22
CA LYS A 883 33.10 -51.89 3.47
C LYS A 883 31.67 -52.33 3.72
N HIS A 884 30.98 -52.71 2.67
CA HIS A 884 29.60 -53.18 2.74
C HIS A 884 29.55 -54.71 2.57
N GLY A 885 28.58 -55.31 3.20
CA GLY A 885 28.27 -56.71 3.13
C GLY A 885 28.22 -57.38 4.51
N VAL A 886 27.56 -58.59 4.56
CA VAL A 886 27.28 -59.28 5.82
C VAL A 886 28.52 -59.79 6.54
N SER A 887 29.70 -59.75 5.89
CA SER A 887 30.96 -60.17 6.49
C SER A 887 32.13 -59.28 6.09
N LEU A 888 33.12 -59.18 6.98
CA LEU A 888 34.34 -58.43 6.74
C LEU A 888 35.51 -59.35 7.06
N ILE A 889 36.48 -59.47 6.14
CA ILE A 889 37.82 -60.08 6.41
C ILE A 889 38.82 -58.93 6.19
N HIS A 890 39.62 -58.67 7.23
CA HIS A 890 40.64 -57.65 7.16
C HIS A 890 41.90 -57.97 7.89
N THR A 891 43.04 -57.68 7.31
CA THR A 891 44.38 -57.97 7.92
C THR A 891 45.01 -56.63 8.30
N PHE A 892 45.25 -56.42 9.58
CA PHE A 892 45.86 -55.21 10.09
C PHE A 892 47.39 -55.17 9.84
N PRO A 893 48.00 -54.02 9.59
CA PRO A 893 49.40 -53.94 9.23
C PRO A 893 50.37 -54.32 10.39
N GLN A 894 49.96 -54.12 11.64
CA GLN A 894 50.76 -54.34 12.85
C GLN A 894 49.93 -55.01 13.93
N HIS A 895 50.60 -55.58 14.96
CA HIS A 895 49.88 -55.93 16.19
C HIS A 895 49.45 -54.72 16.99
N GLY A 896 48.29 -54.77 17.61
CA GLY A 896 47.75 -53.61 18.36
C GLY A 896 46.28 -53.79 18.66
N GLN A 897 45.73 -52.77 19.30
CA GLN A 897 44.28 -52.66 19.56
C GLN A 897 43.58 -51.92 18.44
N TYR A 898 42.48 -52.45 17.94
CA TYR A 898 41.74 -51.91 16.80
C TYR A 898 40.24 -51.99 17.05
N ASP A 899 39.54 -50.91 16.70
CA ASP A 899 38.08 -50.80 16.74
C ASP A 899 37.49 -50.86 15.34
N VAL A 900 36.59 -51.78 15.10
CA VAL A 900 35.80 -51.85 13.85
C VAL A 900 34.35 -51.52 14.19
N LEU A 901 33.79 -50.54 13.52
CA LEU A 901 32.41 -50.13 13.72
C LEU A 901 31.53 -50.84 12.70
N LEU A 902 30.48 -51.50 13.19
CA LEU A 902 29.38 -52.03 12.39
C LEU A 902 28.21 -51.01 12.42
N THR A 903 27.70 -50.64 11.25
CA THR A 903 26.44 -49.91 11.10
C THR A 903 25.47 -50.79 10.32
N ILE A 904 24.31 -51.04 10.85
CA ILE A 904 23.20 -51.78 10.21
C ILE A 904 22.09 -50.83 9.92
N THR A 905 21.54 -50.82 8.68
CA THR A 905 20.39 -50.03 8.25
C THR A 905 19.26 -51.00 7.82
N ASP A 906 18.05 -50.75 8.29
CA ASP A 906 16.83 -51.46 7.92
C ASP A 906 16.13 -50.88 6.70
N ASN A 907 15.01 -51.46 6.31
CA ASN A 907 14.17 -50.99 5.18
C ASN A 907 13.44 -49.70 5.46
N ASP A 908 13.38 -49.25 6.70
CA ASP A 908 12.76 -47.98 7.14
C ASP A 908 13.81 -46.87 7.32
N GLY A 909 15.08 -47.14 6.99
CA GLY A 909 16.20 -46.20 7.07
C GLY A 909 16.79 -46.03 8.47
N LYS A 910 16.29 -46.78 9.46
CA LYS A 910 16.81 -46.70 10.84
C LYS A 910 18.14 -47.45 10.96
N MET A 911 18.99 -46.96 11.83
CA MET A 911 20.36 -47.45 11.95
C MET A 911 20.70 -47.85 13.39
N THR A 912 21.45 -48.93 13.51
CA THR A 912 22.09 -49.33 14.78
C THR A 912 23.58 -49.54 14.56
N THR A 913 24.40 -49.05 15.48
CA THR A 913 25.85 -49.19 15.43
C THR A 913 26.36 -50.07 16.55
N LYS A 914 27.47 -50.80 16.28
CA LYS A 914 28.17 -51.60 17.27
C LYS A 914 29.67 -51.58 17.03
N THR A 915 30.44 -51.23 18.04
CA THR A 915 31.90 -51.26 17.98
C THR A 915 32.38 -52.64 18.42
N ILE A 916 33.31 -53.22 17.68
CA ILE A 916 33.98 -54.51 17.96
C ILE A 916 35.44 -54.20 18.25
N HIS A 917 35.89 -54.57 19.44
CA HIS A 917 37.26 -54.37 19.86
C HIS A 917 38.12 -55.62 19.58
N PHE A 918 39.24 -55.43 18.94
CA PHE A 918 40.21 -56.44 18.64
C PHE A 918 41.56 -56.18 19.33
N ASP A 919 42.14 -57.18 20.00
CA ASP A 919 43.51 -57.15 20.51
C ASP A 919 44.31 -58.17 19.71
N LEU A 920 45.17 -57.75 18.84
CA LEU A 920 45.80 -58.53 17.78
C LEU A 920 47.30 -58.61 17.96
#